data_9b36c408a30975bbd32b52368ef48587
#
_entry.id   9b36c408a30975bbd32b52368ef48587
#
_cell.length_a   1.000
_cell.length_b   1.000
_cell.length_c   1.000
_cell.angle_alpha   90.00
_cell.angle_beta   90.00
_cell.angle_gamma   90.00
#
_symmetry.space_group_name_H-M   'P 1'
#
loop_
_entity.id
_entity.type
_entity.pdbx_description
1 polymer ?
#
loop_
_entity_poly.entity_id
_entity_poly.type
_entity_poly.pdbx_seq_one_letter_code
_entity_poly.pdbx_strand_id
1 'polypeptide(L)'
;MFLFVIDATLLECVKRCKDFFLFNNKTLWTSTVYMLRDKQLLPVVCFVFSRKRCDDYLELVKGLDLNSQEDKHYVSQFFRQALSRLNESDRQLQQVINMQEMAKRGIAIHHSGVLPILRESVELLFQTGRIKVLFATETFAMGINMPARTVLFDSLQKHDGKGFRELIPSEYIQMAGRAGRRGLDKTGTVIALCKGDVPSISSLKGMILGKSAQLQSQFRLTYSMILNFLRVAECPLEYMVSSSYSEYHSQKANARDIIAANKLRSTIEALQQSMKSFYTNDIKNYFNQCQQFWNIIFQIQQILINYDKNSHRLLDDLLKCGRIIRIRDIYEIDIPAIVLDGSFSTSGKNINHQRIISVLVISQSTNRLLTDLDRLILKENEQMFILPVQKWNMDTKDSEQNLIYQIKNINITDLLDITNEIIPNINYHQILEGHWNHRMSDTLDIELESTIGNDKALKQAVEKLKLIRQNSSNQSIASNRFILLNDLLIKTSQSLLLNNLHELNLKLENETYVNLNENFHLIRKLKFYENKYNDMNERISSLQTNLQTSFEYESMLEVLKKLNYISNTNILSLKGQVAALFGSNNELLLTELIYQNLIDNLTPSEIAALLSSIIFQGKRFDNEINDENQKKEITPALHQAKQQLIAIASKLDQIQRDYKIPTNIEEELNFSIMSLVYKWAQGAKFYDIMNDSDMEINDIQEGTIVRTIMRIEELCSDIRNAGKTVGNSELVDKLNHVTALIKRGIVFAPSLYFSETITTL
;
A
#
# COMPACT_ATOMS: atom_id res chain seq x y z
N MET A 1 2.95 26.52 -10.83
CA MET A 1 3.94 25.66 -11.48
C MET A 1 5.25 25.83 -10.75
N PHE A 2 5.71 24.81 -10.05
CA PHE A 2 6.87 24.89 -9.15
C PHE A 2 8.01 24.06 -9.69
N LEU A 3 9.11 24.74 -10.00
CA LEU A 3 10.40 24.15 -10.27
C LEU A 3 11.06 23.93 -8.90
N PHE A 4 11.21 22.66 -8.47
CA PHE A 4 12.08 22.35 -7.36
C PHE A 4 13.50 22.23 -7.91
N VAL A 5 14.27 23.34 -7.80
CA VAL A 5 15.70 23.27 -7.78
C VAL A 5 16.08 23.06 -6.31
N ILE A 6 16.77 21.98 -5.99
CA ILE A 6 17.22 21.71 -4.62
C ILE A 6 18.35 22.69 -4.32
N ASP A 7 17.97 23.88 -3.88
CA ASP A 7 18.85 24.88 -3.32
C ASP A 7 18.18 25.54 -2.12
N ALA A 8 18.90 26.22 -1.26
CA ALA A 8 18.46 26.80 0.02
C ALA A 8 17.22 27.74 -0.06
N THR A 9 16.77 28.10 -1.26
CA THR A 9 15.59 28.93 -1.54
C THR A 9 14.26 28.16 -1.55
N LEU A 10 14.24 26.87 -1.26
CA LEU A 10 13.05 26.01 -1.33
C LEU A 10 11.90 26.47 -0.40
N LEU A 11 12.26 27.02 0.75
CA LEU A 11 11.29 27.51 1.75
C LEU A 11 10.52 28.75 1.28
N GLU A 12 11.15 29.61 0.48
CA GLU A 12 10.55 30.86 0.00
C GLU A 12 9.60 30.62 -1.18
N CYS A 13 9.90 29.62 -2.01
CA CYS A 13 9.02 29.19 -3.09
C CYS A 13 7.72 28.56 -2.56
N VAL A 14 7.76 27.79 -1.49
CA VAL A 14 6.59 27.13 -0.87
C VAL A 14 5.60 28.17 -0.31
N LYS A 15 6.09 29.29 0.22
CA LYS A 15 5.25 30.38 0.79
C LYS A 15 4.44 31.13 -0.27
N ARG A 16 4.95 31.30 -1.49
CA ARG A 16 4.27 32.02 -2.60
C ARG A 16 3.20 31.19 -3.32
N CYS A 17 3.01 29.94 -2.98
CA CYS A 17 2.25 28.96 -3.74
C CYS A 17 0.81 28.77 -3.33
N LYS A 18 0.36 29.33 -2.23
CA LYS A 18 -1.02 29.15 -1.73
C LYS A 18 -2.12 29.77 -2.59
N ASP A 19 -1.77 30.71 -3.47
CA ASP A 19 -2.77 31.52 -4.20
C ASP A 19 -3.08 31.04 -5.63
N PHE A 20 -2.61 29.85 -6.06
CA PHE A 20 -2.66 29.45 -7.48
C PHE A 20 -3.53 28.18 -7.78
N PHE A 21 -4.58 27.93 -7.04
CA PHE A 21 -5.32 26.66 -7.04
C PHE A 21 -6.48 26.49 -8.04
N LEU A 22 -6.54 27.21 -9.16
CA LEU A 22 -7.65 27.09 -10.15
C LEU A 22 -7.19 26.96 -11.60
N PHE A 23 -6.24 26.07 -11.91
CA PHE A 23 -5.95 25.75 -13.32
C PHE A 23 -6.65 24.45 -13.75
N ASN A 24 -7.44 24.55 -14.83
CA ASN A 24 -7.96 23.41 -15.58
C ASN A 24 -6.77 22.56 -16.09
N ASN A 25 -6.84 21.22 -16.01
CA ASN A 25 -5.76 20.29 -16.43
C ASN A 25 -5.21 20.59 -17.84
N LYS A 26 -6.07 21.07 -18.77
CA LYS A 26 -5.66 21.43 -20.13
C LYS A 26 -4.68 22.59 -20.16
N THR A 27 -4.97 23.66 -19.43
CA THR A 27 -4.08 24.84 -19.33
C THR A 27 -2.77 24.50 -18.60
N LEU A 28 -2.81 23.64 -17.61
CA LEU A 28 -1.62 23.21 -16.86
C LEU A 28 -0.61 22.53 -17.79
N TRP A 29 -1.02 21.50 -18.54
CA TRP A 29 -0.12 20.74 -19.39
C TRP A 29 0.41 21.58 -20.57
N THR A 30 -0.45 22.35 -21.21
CA THR A 30 -0.04 23.23 -22.29
C THR A 30 0.97 24.27 -21.82
N SER A 31 0.72 24.94 -20.70
CA SER A 31 1.66 25.91 -20.11
C SER A 31 2.97 25.25 -19.65
N THR A 32 2.91 24.02 -19.13
CA THR A 32 4.10 23.25 -18.74
C THR A 32 4.99 22.97 -19.94
N VAL A 33 4.42 22.49 -21.05
CA VAL A 33 5.20 22.18 -22.27
C VAL A 33 5.80 23.46 -22.88
N TYR A 34 5.06 24.57 -22.92
CA TYR A 34 5.62 25.85 -23.36
C TYR A 34 6.78 26.32 -22.50
N MET A 35 6.64 26.24 -21.15
CA MET A 35 7.71 26.60 -20.24
C MET A 35 8.96 25.71 -20.44
N LEU A 36 8.77 24.39 -20.63
CA LEU A 36 9.89 23.47 -20.90
C LEU A 36 10.61 23.82 -22.21
N ARG A 37 9.84 24.18 -23.24
CA ARG A 37 10.39 24.64 -24.52
C ARG A 37 11.18 25.95 -24.37
N ASP A 38 10.57 26.96 -23.74
CA ASP A 38 11.14 28.29 -23.62
C ASP A 38 12.39 28.31 -22.75
N LYS A 39 12.45 27.42 -21.73
CA LYS A 39 13.65 27.18 -20.88
C LYS A 39 14.65 26.18 -21.50
N GLN A 40 14.41 25.73 -22.73
CA GLN A 40 15.27 24.75 -23.42
C GLN A 40 15.46 23.45 -22.61
N LEU A 41 14.45 22.97 -21.92
CA LEU A 41 14.47 21.77 -21.10
C LEU A 41 13.96 20.50 -21.84
N LEU A 42 13.72 20.57 -23.12
CA LEU A 42 13.37 19.44 -23.98
C LEU A 42 14.62 18.66 -24.43
N PRO A 43 14.54 17.35 -24.67
CA PRO A 43 13.39 16.46 -24.50
C PRO A 43 13.11 16.13 -23.03
N VAL A 44 11.82 15.88 -22.76
CA VAL A 44 11.32 15.54 -21.42
C VAL A 44 10.60 14.19 -21.41
N VAL A 45 10.83 13.41 -20.37
CA VAL A 45 10.01 12.24 -20.02
C VAL A 45 9.12 12.61 -18.85
N CYS A 46 7.81 12.51 -19.06
CA CYS A 46 6.78 12.75 -18.05
C CYS A 46 6.33 11.40 -17.48
N PHE A 47 6.72 11.06 -16.25
CA PHE A 47 6.26 9.84 -15.58
C PHE A 47 4.84 10.03 -15.03
N VAL A 48 3.92 9.22 -15.59
CA VAL A 48 2.50 9.19 -15.24
C VAL A 48 2.14 7.78 -14.76
N PHE A 49 1.64 7.65 -13.53
CA PHE A 49 1.37 6.34 -12.91
C PHE A 49 0.01 5.74 -13.30
N SER A 50 -0.50 6.09 -14.50
CA SER A 50 -1.75 5.56 -15.03
C SER A 50 -1.69 5.58 -16.57
N ARG A 51 -1.99 4.44 -17.19
CA ARG A 51 -2.07 4.32 -18.65
C ARG A 51 -3.12 5.24 -19.23
N LYS A 52 -4.33 5.24 -18.65
CA LYS A 52 -5.44 6.11 -19.07
C LYS A 52 -5.05 7.58 -19.01
N ARG A 53 -4.36 8.02 -17.95
CA ARG A 53 -3.90 9.42 -17.86
C ARG A 53 -2.84 9.77 -18.91
N CYS A 54 -2.00 8.80 -19.34
CA CYS A 54 -1.08 9.06 -20.46
C CYS A 54 -1.85 9.37 -21.74
N ASP A 55 -2.91 8.62 -22.04
CA ASP A 55 -3.78 8.84 -23.19
C ASP A 55 -4.53 10.17 -23.06
N ASP A 56 -5.12 10.46 -21.88
CA ASP A 56 -5.81 11.73 -21.60
C ASP A 56 -4.88 12.94 -21.79
N TYR A 57 -3.64 12.86 -21.32
CA TYR A 57 -2.68 13.97 -21.45
C TYR A 57 -2.21 14.17 -22.88
N LEU A 58 -2.07 13.09 -23.65
CA LEU A 58 -1.80 13.19 -25.08
C LEU A 58 -2.89 14.00 -25.79
N GLU A 59 -4.17 13.73 -25.52
CA GLU A 59 -5.28 14.47 -26.11
C GLU A 59 -5.32 15.93 -25.66
N LEU A 60 -5.00 16.23 -24.39
CA LEU A 60 -4.93 17.60 -23.88
C LEU A 60 -3.89 18.47 -24.60
N VAL A 61 -2.75 17.88 -24.99
CA VAL A 61 -1.65 18.59 -25.68
C VAL A 61 -1.68 18.45 -27.20
N LYS A 62 -2.70 17.86 -27.77
CA LYS A 62 -2.85 17.58 -29.20
C LYS A 62 -2.67 18.82 -30.09
N GLY A 63 -2.97 20.01 -29.59
CA GLY A 63 -2.80 21.28 -30.33
C GLY A 63 -1.37 21.78 -30.41
N LEU A 64 -0.41 21.19 -29.68
CA LEU A 64 0.98 21.64 -29.67
C LEU A 64 1.77 21.07 -30.86
N ASP A 65 2.71 21.85 -31.35
CA ASP A 65 3.63 21.47 -32.43
C ASP A 65 5.05 21.87 -32.01
N LEU A 66 5.92 20.88 -31.80
CA LEU A 66 7.26 21.08 -31.28
C LEU A 66 8.36 20.73 -32.29
N ASN A 67 8.01 20.13 -33.41
CA ASN A 67 8.95 19.65 -34.40
C ASN A 67 9.08 20.63 -35.58
N SER A 68 10.30 20.71 -36.12
CA SER A 68 10.58 21.39 -37.39
C SER A 68 9.96 20.63 -38.59
N GLN A 69 9.89 21.25 -39.74
CA GLN A 69 9.41 20.56 -40.95
C GLN A 69 10.32 19.39 -41.37
N GLU A 70 11.61 19.50 -41.12
CA GLU A 70 12.57 18.41 -41.35
C GLU A 70 12.30 17.23 -40.43
N ASP A 71 12.09 17.49 -39.14
CA ASP A 71 11.74 16.46 -38.17
C ASP A 71 10.44 15.75 -38.54
N LYS A 72 9.42 16.50 -38.99
CA LYS A 72 8.14 15.94 -39.45
C LYS A 72 8.29 15.04 -40.67
N HIS A 73 9.15 15.46 -41.60
CA HIS A 73 9.43 14.65 -42.78
C HIS A 73 10.12 13.35 -42.39
N TYR A 74 11.16 13.43 -41.55
CA TYR A 74 11.84 12.25 -41.01
C TYR A 74 10.88 11.30 -40.30
N VAL A 75 10.08 11.76 -39.35
CA VAL A 75 9.08 10.96 -38.63
C VAL A 75 8.11 10.30 -39.60
N SER A 76 7.65 11.03 -40.62
CA SER A 76 6.73 10.49 -41.64
C SER A 76 7.37 9.36 -42.45
N GLN A 77 8.63 9.53 -42.85
CA GLN A 77 9.40 8.51 -43.55
C GLN A 77 9.65 7.29 -42.68
N PHE A 78 10.05 7.49 -41.44
CA PHE A 78 10.26 6.43 -40.44
C PHE A 78 9.00 5.58 -40.24
N PHE A 79 7.84 6.20 -39.98
CA PHE A 79 6.58 5.46 -39.81
C PHE A 79 6.17 4.75 -41.10
N ARG A 80 6.40 5.32 -42.28
CA ARG A 80 6.13 4.63 -43.53
C ARG A 80 6.93 3.33 -43.66
N GLN A 81 8.19 3.32 -43.26
CA GLN A 81 9.02 2.13 -43.25
C GLN A 81 8.65 1.16 -42.14
N ALA A 82 8.47 1.64 -40.90
CA ALA A 82 8.10 0.81 -39.78
C ALA A 82 6.76 0.07 -40.00
N LEU A 83 5.77 0.80 -40.54
CA LEU A 83 4.44 0.26 -40.80
C LEU A 83 4.32 -0.48 -42.11
N SER A 84 5.32 -0.45 -43.02
CA SER A 84 5.29 -1.18 -44.28
C SER A 84 5.09 -2.69 -44.10
N ARG A 85 5.47 -3.21 -42.93
CA ARG A 85 5.36 -4.65 -42.54
C ARG A 85 3.97 -5.03 -42.07
N LEU A 86 3.09 -4.05 -41.80
CA LEU A 86 1.73 -4.30 -41.38
C LEU A 86 0.79 -4.36 -42.60
N ASN A 87 -0.29 -5.14 -42.45
CA ASN A 87 -1.40 -5.13 -43.40
C ASN A 87 -2.03 -3.73 -43.52
N GLU A 88 -2.64 -3.43 -44.66
CA GLU A 88 -3.31 -2.14 -44.86
C GLU A 88 -4.38 -1.85 -43.80
N SER A 89 -5.16 -2.85 -43.40
CA SER A 89 -6.17 -2.72 -42.35
C SER A 89 -5.57 -2.34 -41.02
N ASP A 90 -4.44 -2.96 -40.63
CA ASP A 90 -3.80 -2.70 -39.34
C ASP A 90 -3.16 -1.32 -39.26
N ARG A 91 -2.78 -0.72 -40.41
CA ARG A 91 -2.30 0.67 -40.48
C ARG A 91 -3.39 1.70 -40.22
N GLN A 92 -4.68 1.31 -40.37
CA GLN A 92 -5.83 2.18 -40.14
C GLN A 92 -6.33 2.17 -38.68
N LEU A 93 -5.72 1.37 -37.81
CA LEU A 93 -6.05 1.38 -36.39
C LEU A 93 -5.92 2.78 -35.81
N GLN A 94 -6.88 3.17 -34.96
CA GLN A 94 -6.93 4.52 -34.39
C GLN A 94 -5.66 4.85 -33.59
N GLN A 95 -5.12 3.87 -32.87
CA GLN A 95 -3.87 4.04 -32.10
C GLN A 95 -2.67 4.31 -33.02
N VAL A 96 -2.61 3.65 -34.21
CA VAL A 96 -1.55 3.87 -35.21
C VAL A 96 -1.64 5.28 -35.77
N ILE A 97 -2.83 5.72 -36.20
CA ILE A 97 -3.06 7.06 -36.76
C ILE A 97 -2.73 8.13 -35.73
N ASN A 98 -3.28 8.02 -34.53
CA ASN A 98 -3.05 9.01 -33.46
C ASN A 98 -1.57 9.11 -33.10
N MET A 99 -0.88 7.97 -32.93
CA MET A 99 0.54 7.95 -32.58
C MET A 99 1.39 8.59 -33.68
N GLN A 100 1.10 8.29 -34.96
CA GLN A 100 1.81 8.89 -36.08
C GLN A 100 1.63 10.40 -36.15
N GLU A 101 0.41 10.89 -35.95
CA GLU A 101 0.13 12.33 -35.94
C GLU A 101 0.83 13.06 -34.78
N MET A 102 0.77 12.49 -33.59
CA MET A 102 1.37 13.08 -32.40
C MET A 102 2.89 13.04 -32.45
N ALA A 103 3.49 11.94 -32.94
CA ALA A 103 4.92 11.83 -33.14
C ALA A 103 5.46 12.87 -34.17
N LYS A 104 4.72 13.14 -35.22
CA LYS A 104 5.06 14.26 -36.17
C LYS A 104 5.15 15.59 -35.45
N ARG A 105 4.34 15.83 -34.44
CA ARG A 105 4.36 17.04 -33.60
C ARG A 105 5.41 17.00 -32.50
N GLY A 106 6.16 15.87 -32.34
CA GLY A 106 7.19 15.70 -31.33
C GLY A 106 6.68 15.23 -29.98
N ILE A 107 5.47 14.68 -29.91
CA ILE A 107 4.81 14.23 -28.69
C ILE A 107 4.43 12.75 -28.85
N ALA A 108 4.63 11.95 -27.78
CA ALA A 108 4.26 10.53 -27.79
C ALA A 108 3.90 10.02 -26.41
N ILE A 109 3.33 8.80 -26.38
CA ILE A 109 3.07 8.03 -25.16
C ILE A 109 3.83 6.71 -25.20
N HIS A 110 4.19 6.21 -23.99
CA HIS A 110 4.87 4.93 -23.83
C HIS A 110 4.36 4.20 -22.60
N HIS A 111 3.52 3.20 -22.80
CA HIS A 111 3.01 2.33 -21.74
C HIS A 111 2.61 0.97 -22.31
N SER A 112 2.35 0.03 -21.44
CA SER A 112 2.06 -1.36 -21.83
C SER A 112 0.77 -1.56 -22.63
N GLY A 113 -0.13 -0.57 -22.71
CA GLY A 113 -1.34 -0.59 -23.55
C GLY A 113 -1.09 -0.18 -25.01
N VAL A 114 0.09 0.34 -25.32
CA VAL A 114 0.49 0.70 -26.68
C VAL A 114 0.95 -0.57 -27.42
N LEU A 115 0.59 -0.68 -28.71
CA LEU A 115 1.03 -1.76 -29.59
C LEU A 115 2.56 -1.86 -29.60
N PRO A 116 3.15 -3.08 -29.55
CA PRO A 116 4.60 -3.26 -29.45
C PRO A 116 5.37 -2.50 -30.54
N ILE A 117 4.95 -2.58 -31.79
CA ILE A 117 5.61 -1.92 -32.93
C ILE A 117 5.58 -0.37 -32.79
N LEU A 118 4.50 0.20 -32.25
CA LEU A 118 4.40 1.63 -32.01
C LEU A 118 5.28 2.05 -30.85
N ARG A 119 5.36 1.22 -29.81
CA ARG A 119 6.21 1.47 -28.65
C ARG A 119 7.68 1.50 -29.04
N GLU A 120 8.14 0.50 -29.83
CA GLU A 120 9.49 0.46 -30.39
C GLU A 120 9.75 1.67 -31.33
N SER A 121 8.76 2.07 -32.12
CA SER A 121 8.85 3.27 -32.97
C SER A 121 9.08 4.54 -32.15
N VAL A 122 8.34 4.71 -31.06
CA VAL A 122 8.49 5.85 -30.15
C VAL A 122 9.87 5.82 -29.47
N GLU A 123 10.34 4.67 -29.05
CA GLU A 123 11.65 4.48 -28.45
C GLU A 123 12.79 4.93 -29.39
N LEU A 124 12.78 4.47 -30.64
CA LEU A 124 13.78 4.84 -31.66
C LEU A 124 13.70 6.34 -32.00
N LEU A 125 12.49 6.89 -32.16
CA LEU A 125 12.31 8.32 -32.44
C LEU A 125 12.69 9.21 -31.25
N PHE A 126 12.52 8.73 -30.01
CA PHE A 126 12.96 9.43 -28.82
C PHE A 126 14.50 9.44 -28.72
N GLN A 127 15.14 8.32 -29.02
CA GLN A 127 16.60 8.20 -29.03
C GLN A 127 17.25 9.17 -30.04
N THR A 128 16.61 9.36 -31.21
CA THR A 128 17.09 10.33 -32.23
C THR A 128 16.69 11.78 -31.92
N GLY A 129 15.99 12.02 -30.79
CA GLY A 129 15.57 13.35 -30.36
C GLY A 129 14.43 13.96 -31.17
N ARG A 130 13.68 13.15 -31.95
CA ARG A 130 12.49 13.58 -32.74
C ARG A 130 11.24 13.63 -31.87
N ILE A 131 11.18 12.90 -30.76
CA ILE A 131 10.15 13.06 -29.73
C ILE A 131 10.70 14.00 -28.66
N LYS A 132 10.00 15.13 -28.45
CA LYS A 132 10.37 16.19 -27.50
C LYS A 132 9.68 16.01 -26.14
N VAL A 133 8.44 15.48 -26.12
CA VAL A 133 7.65 15.20 -24.92
C VAL A 133 7.15 13.78 -24.98
N LEU A 134 7.49 13.00 -23.96
CA LEU A 134 7.08 11.61 -23.83
C LEU A 134 6.31 11.42 -22.52
N PHE A 135 5.03 11.06 -22.58
CA PHE A 135 4.26 10.61 -21.41
C PHE A 135 4.45 9.11 -21.26
N ALA A 136 5.00 8.69 -20.13
CA ALA A 136 5.36 7.29 -19.92
C ALA A 136 4.97 6.79 -18.54
N THR A 137 4.72 5.48 -18.44
CA THR A 137 4.62 4.79 -17.15
C THR A 137 6.03 4.39 -16.66
N GLU A 138 6.13 3.97 -15.40
CA GLU A 138 7.41 3.57 -14.78
C GLU A 138 8.16 2.49 -15.57
N THR A 139 7.46 1.68 -16.37
CA THR A 139 8.06 0.63 -17.21
C THR A 139 9.07 1.17 -18.21
N PHE A 140 8.94 2.42 -18.65
CA PHE A 140 9.93 3.08 -19.49
C PHE A 140 11.29 3.27 -18.80
N ALA A 141 11.29 3.43 -17.48
CA ALA A 141 12.53 3.57 -16.71
C ALA A 141 13.27 2.23 -16.53
N MET A 142 12.58 1.09 -16.64
CA MET A 142 13.13 -0.23 -16.30
C MET A 142 13.79 -0.95 -17.48
N GLY A 143 13.20 -0.89 -18.66
CA GLY A 143 13.60 -1.76 -19.79
C GLY A 143 14.63 -1.18 -20.73
N ILE A 144 14.78 0.15 -20.78
CA ILE A 144 15.49 0.83 -21.86
C ILE A 144 16.39 1.93 -21.31
N ASN A 145 17.60 2.03 -21.84
CA ASN A 145 18.51 3.11 -21.48
C ASN A 145 18.31 4.33 -22.37
N MET A 146 17.22 5.06 -22.16
CA MET A 146 16.89 6.26 -22.92
C MET A 146 16.82 7.49 -22.01
N PRO A 147 17.93 8.20 -21.83
CA PRO A 147 17.96 9.40 -21.01
C PRO A 147 17.31 10.59 -21.72
N ALA A 148 16.67 11.44 -20.95
CA ALA A 148 16.11 12.72 -21.38
C ALA A 148 16.89 13.87 -20.72
N ARG A 149 16.79 15.08 -21.27
CA ARG A 149 17.33 16.27 -20.59
C ARG A 149 16.62 16.53 -19.27
N THR A 150 15.30 16.33 -19.28
CA THR A 150 14.42 16.59 -18.13
C THR A 150 13.53 15.39 -17.85
N VAL A 151 13.35 15.09 -16.56
CA VAL A 151 12.32 14.17 -16.05
C VAL A 151 11.27 14.99 -15.33
N LEU A 152 10.00 14.70 -15.60
CA LEU A 152 8.87 15.34 -14.96
C LEU A 152 8.00 14.25 -14.31
N PHE A 153 7.69 14.40 -13.02
CA PHE A 153 6.74 13.56 -12.32
C PHE A 153 5.37 14.21 -12.29
N ASP A 154 4.35 13.53 -12.80
CA ASP A 154 2.95 13.96 -12.72
C ASP A 154 2.43 13.96 -11.28
N SER A 155 2.94 13.06 -10.47
CA SER A 155 2.68 12.92 -9.04
C SER A 155 3.86 12.26 -8.36
N LEU A 156 4.07 12.50 -7.07
CA LEU A 156 5.03 11.76 -6.24
C LEU A 156 4.39 10.58 -5.49
N GLN A 157 3.12 10.28 -5.78
CA GLN A 157 2.36 9.17 -5.24
C GLN A 157 1.92 8.23 -6.35
N LYS A 158 1.98 6.92 -6.08
CA LYS A 158 1.46 5.88 -6.98
C LYS A 158 0.53 4.91 -6.23
N HIS A 159 -0.35 4.25 -6.98
CA HIS A 159 -1.18 3.16 -6.47
C HIS A 159 -0.39 1.85 -6.51
N ASP A 160 -0.33 1.12 -5.39
CA ASP A 160 0.44 -0.13 -5.24
C ASP A 160 -0.42 -1.41 -5.35
N GLY A 161 -1.69 -1.25 -5.74
CA GLY A 161 -2.70 -2.33 -5.77
C GLY A 161 -3.63 -2.30 -4.56
N LYS A 162 -3.19 -1.78 -3.41
CA LYS A 162 -3.99 -1.65 -2.18
C LYS A 162 -4.42 -0.21 -1.90
N GLY A 163 -3.58 0.77 -2.25
CA GLY A 163 -3.85 2.18 -2.01
C GLY A 163 -2.81 3.10 -2.64
N PHE A 164 -3.00 4.41 -2.44
CA PHE A 164 -2.01 5.41 -2.85
C PHE A 164 -0.92 5.53 -1.79
N ARG A 165 0.33 5.43 -2.21
CA ARG A 165 1.51 5.66 -1.38
C ARG A 165 2.52 6.57 -2.07
N GLU A 166 3.39 7.18 -1.29
CA GLU A 166 4.55 7.92 -1.82
C GLU A 166 5.54 6.97 -2.51
N LEU A 167 6.29 7.53 -3.46
CA LEU A 167 7.37 6.79 -4.12
C LEU A 167 8.44 6.41 -3.10
N ILE A 168 8.89 5.17 -3.15
CA ILE A 168 10.07 4.76 -2.38
C ILE A 168 11.34 5.28 -3.05
N PRO A 169 12.45 5.46 -2.30
CA PRO A 169 13.70 6.03 -2.82
C PRO A 169 14.22 5.34 -4.08
N SER A 170 14.14 4.02 -4.15
CA SER A 170 14.58 3.25 -5.32
C SER A 170 13.77 3.55 -6.59
N GLU A 171 12.44 3.68 -6.48
CA GLU A 171 11.55 4.04 -7.59
C GLU A 171 11.84 5.46 -8.09
N TYR A 172 11.95 6.41 -7.14
CA TYR A 172 12.29 7.78 -7.47
C TYR A 172 13.63 7.88 -8.18
N ILE A 173 14.69 7.28 -7.62
CA ILE A 173 16.05 7.34 -8.18
C ILE A 173 16.10 6.68 -9.56
N GLN A 174 15.40 5.56 -9.77
CA GLN A 174 15.37 4.86 -11.05
C GLN A 174 14.76 5.73 -12.17
N MET A 175 13.69 6.45 -11.87
CA MET A 175 13.04 7.36 -12.80
C MET A 175 13.78 8.69 -12.94
N ALA A 176 14.17 9.31 -11.83
CA ALA A 176 14.94 10.55 -11.81
C ALA A 176 16.32 10.40 -12.47
N GLY A 177 16.93 9.22 -12.36
CA GLY A 177 18.18 8.87 -13.01
C GLY A 177 18.15 8.83 -14.54
N ARG A 178 16.95 9.00 -15.14
CA ARG A 178 16.81 9.23 -16.59
C ARG A 178 17.02 10.71 -16.97
N ALA A 179 17.16 11.62 -16.02
CA ALA A 179 17.44 13.01 -16.27
C ALA A 179 18.93 13.25 -16.55
N GLY A 180 19.23 13.93 -17.65
CA GLY A 180 20.60 14.24 -18.11
C GLY A 180 21.15 13.20 -19.08
N ARG A 181 21.50 13.66 -20.29
CA ARG A 181 22.12 12.82 -21.35
C ARG A 181 23.63 12.95 -21.23
N ARG A 182 24.31 11.84 -20.93
CA ARG A 182 25.76 11.81 -20.78
C ARG A 182 26.46 12.29 -22.07
N GLY A 183 27.35 13.25 -21.94
CA GLY A 183 28.10 13.84 -23.08
C GLY A 183 27.34 14.95 -23.82
N LEU A 184 26.04 15.15 -23.58
CA LEU A 184 25.24 16.18 -24.23
C LEU A 184 24.79 17.27 -23.26
N ASP A 185 24.36 16.89 -22.06
CA ASP A 185 23.82 17.81 -21.07
C ASP A 185 24.81 17.97 -19.90
N LYS A 186 25.01 19.21 -19.42
CA LYS A 186 25.84 19.47 -18.24
C LYS A 186 25.19 19.02 -16.95
N THR A 187 23.87 19.11 -16.87
CA THR A 187 23.05 18.77 -15.71
C THR A 187 21.75 18.11 -16.14
N GLY A 188 21.23 17.19 -15.34
CA GLY A 188 19.87 16.66 -15.48
C GLY A 188 18.91 17.48 -14.61
N THR A 189 17.70 17.73 -15.12
CA THR A 189 16.64 18.47 -14.41
C THR A 189 15.51 17.51 -14.05
N VAL A 190 15.08 17.54 -12.80
CA VAL A 190 13.91 16.78 -12.33
C VAL A 190 12.85 17.76 -11.82
N ILE A 191 11.62 17.60 -12.29
CA ILE A 191 10.49 18.45 -11.96
C ILE A 191 9.37 17.58 -11.39
N ALA A 192 8.81 17.95 -10.25
CA ALA A 192 7.61 17.32 -9.70
C ALA A 192 6.41 18.29 -9.78
N LEU A 193 5.30 17.85 -10.37
CA LEU A 193 4.06 18.63 -10.39
C LEU A 193 3.30 18.39 -9.08
N CYS A 194 3.16 19.43 -8.27
CA CYS A 194 2.31 19.42 -7.09
C CYS A 194 0.93 19.96 -7.46
N LYS A 195 -0.05 19.08 -7.63
CA LYS A 195 -1.43 19.40 -8.02
C LYS A 195 -2.35 19.62 -6.81
N GLY A 196 -1.83 19.50 -5.62
CA GLY A 196 -2.49 19.66 -4.34
C GLY A 196 -1.48 20.18 -3.31
N ASP A 197 -1.52 19.64 -2.11
CA ASP A 197 -0.57 20.03 -1.07
C ASP A 197 0.87 19.71 -1.46
N VAL A 198 1.76 20.60 -1.10
CA VAL A 198 3.20 20.38 -1.29
C VAL A 198 3.68 19.38 -0.24
N PRO A 199 4.39 18.31 -0.64
CA PRO A 199 4.93 17.35 0.32
C PRO A 199 5.83 18.02 1.35
N SER A 200 5.86 17.48 2.58
CA SER A 200 6.74 17.99 3.62
C SER A 200 8.22 17.81 3.22
N ILE A 201 9.08 18.70 3.72
CA ILE A 201 10.52 18.64 3.45
C ILE A 201 11.12 17.31 3.95
N SER A 202 10.61 16.77 5.05
CA SER A 202 11.02 15.48 5.61
C SER A 202 10.67 14.32 4.66
N SER A 203 9.45 14.33 4.08
CA SER A 203 9.02 13.34 3.09
C SER A 203 9.89 13.42 1.82
N LEU A 204 10.10 14.62 1.27
CA LEU A 204 10.95 14.83 0.09
C LEU A 204 12.39 14.38 0.34
N LYS A 205 13.00 14.73 1.48
CA LYS A 205 14.33 14.25 1.86
C LYS A 205 14.38 12.73 2.00
N GLY A 206 13.36 12.13 2.62
CA GLY A 206 13.22 10.68 2.76
C GLY A 206 13.18 9.97 1.41
N MET A 207 12.46 10.52 0.43
CA MET A 207 12.35 9.97 -0.92
C MET A 207 13.63 10.19 -1.76
N ILE A 208 14.23 11.37 -1.72
CA ILE A 208 15.37 11.74 -2.59
C ILE A 208 16.68 11.20 -2.04
N LEU A 209 16.91 11.30 -0.73
CA LEU A 209 18.16 10.93 -0.04
C LEU A 209 18.02 9.65 0.77
N GLY A 210 16.87 9.01 0.75
CA GLY A 210 16.60 7.78 1.49
C GLY A 210 17.53 6.65 1.05
N LYS A 211 17.79 5.73 1.97
CA LYS A 211 18.56 4.53 1.66
C LYS A 211 17.76 3.67 0.69
N SER A 212 18.45 3.03 -0.25
CA SER A 212 17.86 2.02 -1.12
C SER A 212 17.19 0.93 -0.27
N ALA A 213 16.03 0.45 -0.73
CA ALA A 213 15.36 -0.67 -0.08
C ALA A 213 16.30 -1.88 -0.04
N GLN A 214 16.39 -2.52 1.11
CA GLN A 214 17.11 -3.79 1.21
C GLN A 214 16.34 -4.85 0.42
N LEU A 215 17.06 -5.71 -0.27
CA LEU A 215 16.49 -6.87 -0.93
C LEU A 215 15.79 -7.75 0.11
N GLN A 216 14.49 -7.94 -0.07
CA GLN A 216 13.68 -8.87 0.71
C GLN A 216 13.29 -10.02 -0.18
N SER A 217 13.46 -11.23 0.31
CA SER A 217 13.04 -12.42 -0.42
C SER A 217 11.50 -12.48 -0.48
N GLN A 218 10.98 -12.74 -1.68
CA GLN A 218 9.57 -13.05 -1.94
C GLN A 218 9.39 -14.56 -2.19
N PHE A 219 10.29 -15.36 -1.64
CA PHE A 219 10.23 -16.81 -1.80
C PHE A 219 8.88 -17.36 -1.32
N ARG A 220 8.23 -18.11 -2.20
CA ARG A 220 7.00 -18.86 -1.93
C ARG A 220 7.16 -20.27 -2.47
N LEU A 221 6.68 -21.24 -1.73
CA LEU A 221 6.60 -22.60 -2.19
C LEU A 221 5.46 -22.70 -3.23
N THR A 222 5.73 -23.35 -4.37
CA THR A 222 4.75 -23.61 -5.43
C THR A 222 4.66 -25.09 -5.73
N TYR A 223 3.53 -25.56 -6.26
CA TYR A 223 3.36 -26.95 -6.67
C TYR A 223 4.39 -27.36 -7.74
N SER A 224 4.65 -26.47 -8.70
CA SER A 224 5.68 -26.70 -9.73
C SER A 224 7.07 -26.92 -9.11
N MET A 225 7.45 -26.17 -8.06
CA MET A 225 8.70 -26.38 -7.34
C MET A 225 8.73 -27.77 -6.69
N ILE A 226 7.67 -28.15 -5.96
CA ILE A 226 7.58 -29.44 -5.27
C ILE A 226 7.70 -30.58 -6.29
N LEU A 227 6.93 -30.52 -7.38
CA LEU A 227 6.92 -31.55 -8.42
C LEU A 227 8.28 -31.67 -9.13
N ASN A 228 8.93 -30.54 -9.43
CA ASN A 228 10.28 -30.55 -10.01
C ASN A 228 11.32 -31.12 -9.05
N PHE A 229 11.22 -30.84 -7.75
CA PHE A 229 12.07 -31.43 -6.74
C PHE A 229 11.91 -32.95 -6.66
N LEU A 230 10.67 -33.42 -6.60
CA LEU A 230 10.36 -34.85 -6.59
C LEU A 230 10.83 -35.55 -7.87
N ARG A 231 10.94 -34.84 -8.99
CA ARG A 231 11.46 -35.36 -10.26
C ARG A 231 12.97 -35.58 -10.23
N VAL A 232 13.73 -34.66 -9.59
CA VAL A 232 15.21 -34.68 -9.60
C VAL A 232 15.78 -35.61 -8.54
N ALA A 233 15.06 -35.87 -7.44
CA ALA A 233 15.36 -36.83 -6.36
C ALA A 233 16.75 -36.74 -5.70
N GLU A 234 17.61 -35.78 -6.06
CA GLU A 234 19.00 -35.68 -5.55
C GLU A 234 19.13 -34.86 -4.28
N CYS A 235 18.12 -34.04 -3.94
CA CYS A 235 18.20 -33.12 -2.84
C CYS A 235 16.88 -33.01 -2.07
N PRO A 236 16.87 -33.08 -0.72
CA PRO A 236 15.66 -32.84 0.05
C PRO A 236 15.17 -31.40 -0.12
N LEU A 237 13.86 -31.20 -0.18
CA LEU A 237 13.26 -29.86 -0.30
C LEU A 237 13.64 -28.96 0.88
N GLU A 238 13.78 -29.54 2.07
CA GLU A 238 14.20 -28.87 3.29
C GLU A 238 15.57 -28.20 3.12
N TYR A 239 16.47 -28.84 2.37
CA TYR A 239 17.78 -28.26 2.05
C TYR A 239 17.65 -27.02 1.16
N MET A 240 16.77 -27.02 0.17
CA MET A 240 16.53 -25.87 -0.68
C MET A 240 15.93 -24.70 0.10
N VAL A 241 14.93 -24.98 0.94
CA VAL A 241 14.28 -23.97 1.79
C VAL A 241 15.30 -23.37 2.74
N SER A 242 16.10 -24.21 3.43
CA SER A 242 17.13 -23.75 4.36
C SER A 242 18.28 -22.99 3.69
N SER A 243 18.54 -23.25 2.40
CA SER A 243 19.55 -22.55 1.61
C SER A 243 19.01 -21.31 0.91
N SER A 244 17.72 -20.99 1.04
CA SER A 244 17.12 -19.82 0.41
C SER A 244 17.58 -18.51 1.03
N TYR A 245 17.54 -17.42 0.23
CA TYR A 245 17.89 -16.09 0.71
C TYR A 245 16.95 -15.60 1.82
N SER A 246 15.70 -16.03 1.82
CA SER A 246 14.73 -15.78 2.89
C SER A 246 15.20 -16.37 4.20
N GLU A 247 15.59 -17.65 4.19
CA GLU A 247 16.01 -18.38 5.38
C GLU A 247 17.34 -17.87 5.92
N TYR A 248 18.28 -17.52 5.04
CA TYR A 248 19.55 -16.92 5.46
C TYR A 248 19.36 -15.65 6.30
N HIS A 249 18.46 -14.76 5.87
CA HIS A 249 18.15 -13.56 6.64
C HIS A 249 17.43 -13.85 7.94
N SER A 250 16.51 -14.82 7.91
CA SER A 250 15.78 -15.31 9.09
C SER A 250 16.73 -15.89 10.12
N GLN A 251 17.64 -16.77 9.72
CA GLN A 251 18.64 -17.38 10.61
C GLN A 251 19.59 -16.33 11.20
N LYS A 252 20.03 -15.35 10.42
CA LYS A 252 20.89 -14.26 10.88
C LYS A 252 20.17 -13.33 11.86
N ALA A 253 18.88 -13.06 11.64
CA ALA A 253 18.04 -12.29 12.55
C ALA A 253 17.84 -13.09 13.85
N ASN A 254 17.50 -14.38 13.74
CA ASN A 254 17.31 -15.28 14.86
C ASN A 254 18.57 -15.37 15.77
N ALA A 255 19.76 -15.49 15.19
CA ALA A 255 21.00 -15.49 15.95
C ALA A 255 21.22 -14.19 16.76
N ARG A 256 20.87 -13.03 16.16
CA ARG A 256 20.92 -11.74 16.86
C ARG A 256 19.87 -11.65 17.96
N ASP A 257 18.65 -12.13 17.70
CA ASP A 257 17.55 -12.12 18.66
C ASP A 257 17.85 -13.04 19.85
N ILE A 258 18.45 -14.21 19.63
CA ILE A 258 18.92 -15.11 20.70
C ILE A 258 19.96 -14.42 21.60
N ILE A 259 20.96 -13.72 21.01
CA ILE A 259 21.96 -12.98 21.78
C ILE A 259 21.30 -11.86 22.59
N ALA A 260 20.36 -11.13 21.98
CA ALA A 260 19.63 -10.05 22.63
C ALA A 260 18.72 -10.59 23.74
N ALA A 261 18.02 -11.70 23.51
CA ALA A 261 17.19 -12.37 24.51
C ALA A 261 18.00 -12.84 25.73
N ASN A 262 19.18 -13.43 25.50
CA ASN A 262 20.08 -13.84 26.59
C ASN A 262 20.58 -12.63 27.41
N LYS A 263 20.87 -11.51 26.75
CA LYS A 263 21.24 -10.26 27.43
C LYS A 263 20.07 -9.69 28.24
N LEU A 264 18.84 -9.72 27.70
CA LEU A 264 17.65 -9.30 28.42
C LEU A 264 17.39 -10.18 29.63
N ARG A 265 17.52 -11.50 29.48
CA ARG A 265 17.38 -12.47 30.58
C ARG A 265 18.32 -12.16 31.71
N SER A 266 19.61 -11.97 31.46
CA SER A 266 20.58 -11.60 32.50
C SER A 266 20.25 -10.27 33.19
N THR A 267 19.72 -9.30 32.45
CA THR A 267 19.24 -8.02 32.99
C THR A 267 18.01 -8.19 33.90
N ILE A 268 17.07 -9.04 33.48
CA ILE A 268 15.87 -9.40 34.27
C ILE A 268 16.25 -10.05 35.58
N GLU A 269 17.15 -11.07 35.55
CA GLU A 269 17.65 -11.78 36.72
C GLU A 269 18.34 -10.82 37.70
N ALA A 270 19.18 -9.88 37.21
CA ALA A 270 19.81 -8.86 38.05
C ALA A 270 18.81 -7.92 38.70
N LEU A 271 17.79 -7.46 37.96
CA LEU A 271 16.71 -6.63 38.49
C LEU A 271 15.88 -7.37 39.52
N GLN A 272 15.48 -8.60 39.27
CA GLN A 272 14.74 -9.44 40.20
C GLN A 272 15.52 -9.66 41.52
N GLN A 273 16.83 -9.85 41.42
CA GLN A 273 17.70 -10.00 42.60
C GLN A 273 17.79 -8.71 43.41
N SER A 274 17.89 -7.54 42.76
CA SER A 274 17.88 -6.22 43.43
C SER A 274 16.55 -5.89 44.10
N MET A 275 15.44 -6.43 43.58
CA MET A 275 14.08 -6.18 44.06
C MET A 275 13.59 -7.20 45.07
N LYS A 276 14.39 -8.24 45.42
CA LYS A 276 13.97 -9.37 46.25
C LYS A 276 13.42 -8.98 47.62
N SER A 277 13.85 -7.82 48.16
CA SER A 277 13.44 -7.33 49.47
C SER A 277 12.03 -6.73 49.51
N PHE A 278 11.50 -6.21 48.40
CA PHE A 278 10.21 -5.53 48.35
C PHE A 278 9.24 -6.10 47.30
N TYR A 279 9.68 -6.91 46.37
CA TYR A 279 8.83 -7.46 45.30
C TYR A 279 8.08 -8.70 45.78
N THR A 280 7.00 -8.47 46.55
CA THR A 280 6.15 -9.51 47.13
C THR A 280 5.07 -9.96 46.14
N ASN A 281 4.37 -11.07 46.48
CA ASN A 281 3.23 -11.56 45.68
C ASN A 281 2.07 -10.54 45.65
N ASP A 282 1.88 -9.75 46.71
CA ASP A 282 0.82 -8.75 46.76
C ASP A 282 1.08 -7.61 45.76
N ILE A 283 2.31 -7.18 45.62
CA ILE A 283 2.71 -6.16 44.63
C ILE A 283 2.53 -6.71 43.19
N LYS A 284 2.82 -7.99 42.97
CA LYS A 284 2.54 -8.64 41.67
C LYS A 284 1.04 -8.65 41.33
N ASN A 285 0.20 -8.99 42.33
CA ASN A 285 -1.25 -8.98 42.17
C ASN A 285 -1.79 -7.56 41.89
N TYR A 286 -1.30 -6.59 42.60
CA TYR A 286 -1.62 -5.18 42.36
C TYR A 286 -1.26 -4.77 40.94
N PHE A 287 -0.08 -5.12 40.46
CA PHE A 287 0.36 -4.82 39.10
C PHE A 287 -0.53 -5.51 38.05
N ASN A 288 -0.92 -6.75 38.30
CA ASN A 288 -1.84 -7.47 37.41
C ASN A 288 -3.22 -6.80 37.35
N GLN A 289 -3.72 -6.28 38.47
CA GLN A 289 -4.96 -5.48 38.51
C GLN A 289 -4.81 -4.18 37.74
N CYS A 290 -3.67 -3.50 37.83
CA CYS A 290 -3.37 -2.33 37.01
C CYS A 290 -3.37 -2.65 35.50
N GLN A 291 -2.81 -3.78 35.11
CA GLN A 291 -2.88 -4.23 33.70
C GLN A 291 -4.31 -4.50 33.23
N GLN A 292 -5.13 -5.16 34.05
CA GLN A 292 -6.54 -5.40 33.74
C GLN A 292 -7.31 -4.08 33.57
N PHE A 293 -7.06 -3.10 34.46
CA PHE A 293 -7.63 -1.76 34.34
C PHE A 293 -7.31 -1.11 32.99
N TRP A 294 -6.04 -1.12 32.58
CA TRP A 294 -5.61 -0.54 31.30
C TRP A 294 -6.17 -1.26 30.09
N ASN A 295 -6.29 -2.60 30.17
CA ASN A 295 -6.91 -3.40 29.11
C ASN A 295 -8.38 -3.01 28.89
N ILE A 296 -9.14 -2.76 29.97
CA ILE A 296 -10.52 -2.32 29.87
C ILE A 296 -10.60 -0.92 29.27
N ILE A 297 -9.77 0.02 29.71
CA ILE A 297 -9.70 1.37 29.12
C ILE A 297 -9.39 1.26 27.61
N PHE A 298 -8.43 0.46 27.22
CA PHE A 298 -8.08 0.23 25.82
C PHE A 298 -9.26 -0.34 25.01
N GLN A 299 -10.00 -1.30 25.56
CA GLN A 299 -11.20 -1.84 24.91
C GLN A 299 -12.26 -0.75 24.70
N ILE A 300 -12.52 0.08 25.70
CA ILE A 300 -13.44 1.22 25.59
C ILE A 300 -12.97 2.19 24.49
N GLN A 301 -11.70 2.53 24.44
CA GLN A 301 -11.12 3.40 23.41
C GLN A 301 -11.27 2.79 22.00
N GLN A 302 -11.08 1.48 21.84
CA GLN A 302 -11.30 0.79 20.55
C GLN A 302 -12.76 0.84 20.10
N ILE A 303 -13.69 0.70 21.05
CA ILE A 303 -15.12 0.85 20.76
C ILE A 303 -15.41 2.26 20.27
N LEU A 304 -14.88 3.28 20.94
CA LEU A 304 -15.04 4.69 20.52
C LEU A 304 -14.46 4.94 19.12
N ILE A 305 -13.27 4.43 18.83
CA ILE A 305 -12.62 4.55 17.51
C ILE A 305 -13.47 3.88 16.42
N ASN A 306 -13.97 2.67 16.69
CA ASN A 306 -14.79 1.95 15.72
C ASN A 306 -16.16 2.63 15.52
N TYR A 307 -16.71 3.21 16.56
CA TYR A 307 -17.97 3.95 16.48
C TYR A 307 -17.78 5.27 15.73
N ASP A 308 -16.68 5.99 15.93
CA ASP A 308 -16.36 7.22 15.21
C ASP A 308 -16.20 6.98 13.70
N LYS A 309 -15.63 5.86 13.29
CA LYS A 309 -15.54 5.45 11.87
C LYS A 309 -16.91 5.26 11.20
N ASN A 310 -17.90 4.83 11.97
CA ASN A 310 -19.23 4.47 11.45
C ASN A 310 -20.27 5.59 11.61
N SER A 311 -20.11 6.48 12.61
CA SER A 311 -21.07 7.54 12.94
C SER A 311 -20.41 8.67 13.72
N HIS A 312 -19.98 9.71 13.02
CA HIS A 312 -19.28 10.87 13.64
C HIS A 312 -20.15 11.70 14.58
N ARG A 313 -21.48 11.68 14.44
CA ARG A 313 -22.41 12.57 15.14
C ARG A 313 -22.40 12.41 16.66
N LEU A 314 -22.25 11.20 17.17
CA LEU A 314 -22.28 10.96 18.60
C LEU A 314 -21.08 11.57 19.31
N LEU A 315 -19.88 11.38 18.77
CA LEU A 315 -18.66 11.96 19.35
C LEU A 315 -18.62 13.49 19.20
N ASP A 316 -19.23 14.06 18.16
CA ASP A 316 -19.42 15.50 18.03
C ASP A 316 -20.27 16.06 19.18
N ASP A 317 -21.31 15.32 19.61
CA ASP A 317 -22.13 15.69 20.76
C ASP A 317 -21.42 15.51 22.11
N LEU A 318 -20.60 14.47 22.23
CA LEU A 318 -19.87 14.20 23.46
C LEU A 318 -18.62 15.11 23.61
N LEU A 319 -17.99 15.50 22.52
CA LEU A 319 -16.78 16.31 22.50
C LEU A 319 -17.05 17.78 22.12
N LYS A 320 -18.19 18.32 22.53
CA LYS A 320 -18.54 19.74 22.32
C LYS A 320 -17.53 20.67 22.94
N CYS A 321 -17.31 21.81 22.29
CA CYS A 321 -16.48 22.90 22.84
C CYS A 321 -16.89 23.25 24.27
N GLY A 322 -15.90 23.41 25.12
CA GLY A 322 -16.10 23.70 26.54
C GLY A 322 -16.30 22.50 27.45
N ARG A 323 -16.44 21.28 26.90
CA ARG A 323 -16.55 20.06 27.70
C ARG A 323 -15.23 19.75 28.40
N ILE A 324 -15.33 19.36 29.68
CA ILE A 324 -14.19 18.89 30.44
C ILE A 324 -14.02 17.39 30.19
N ILE A 325 -12.81 17.02 29.80
CA ILE A 325 -12.40 15.63 29.60
C ILE A 325 -11.17 15.36 30.48
N ARG A 326 -10.88 14.08 30.68
CA ARG A 326 -9.64 13.63 31.31
C ARG A 326 -8.77 12.94 30.31
N ILE A 327 -7.52 13.33 30.28
CA ILE A 327 -6.56 12.82 29.30
C ILE A 327 -5.31 12.29 29.98
N ARG A 328 -4.58 11.46 29.27
CA ARG A 328 -3.19 11.15 29.61
C ARG A 328 -2.25 11.97 28.74
N ASP A 329 -1.15 12.38 29.32
CA ASP A 329 0.00 12.93 28.62
C ASP A 329 1.22 12.05 28.87
N ILE A 330 2.29 12.33 28.14
CA ILE A 330 3.59 11.67 28.25
C ILE A 330 4.12 11.69 29.69
N TYR A 331 3.84 12.76 30.41
CA TYR A 331 4.38 13.02 31.74
C TYR A 331 3.39 12.80 32.88
N GLU A 332 2.10 12.91 32.61
CA GLU A 332 1.05 12.91 33.62
C GLU A 332 -0.18 12.12 33.15
N ILE A 333 -0.87 11.49 34.09
CA ILE A 333 -2.11 10.78 33.87
C ILE A 333 -3.23 11.52 34.57
N ASP A 334 -4.44 11.39 33.99
CA ASP A 334 -5.65 11.96 34.58
C ASP A 334 -5.67 13.48 34.63
N ILE A 335 -5.12 14.11 33.60
CA ILE A 335 -5.07 15.54 33.46
C ILE A 335 -6.44 16.07 33.03
N PRO A 336 -7.06 17.00 33.76
CA PRO A 336 -8.26 17.66 33.30
C PRO A 336 -7.93 18.60 32.12
N ALA A 337 -8.71 18.48 31.06
CA ALA A 337 -8.56 19.24 29.84
C ALA A 337 -9.91 19.77 29.36
N ILE A 338 -9.94 20.93 28.72
CA ILE A 338 -11.13 21.50 28.10
C ILE A 338 -11.06 21.31 26.60
N VAL A 339 -12.10 20.72 26.02
CA VAL A 339 -12.23 20.59 24.57
C VAL A 339 -12.41 21.96 23.94
N LEU A 340 -11.54 22.35 23.04
CA LEU A 340 -11.63 23.56 22.23
C LEU A 340 -12.27 23.24 20.88
N ASP A 341 -11.79 22.18 20.20
CA ASP A 341 -12.35 21.67 18.97
C ASP A 341 -12.27 20.15 18.96
N GLY A 342 -13.43 19.52 18.95
CA GLY A 342 -13.61 18.08 18.85
C GLY A 342 -14.24 17.65 17.52
N SER A 343 -14.41 18.58 16.58
CA SER A 343 -15.04 18.30 15.29
C SER A 343 -14.17 17.38 14.42
N PHE A 344 -14.81 16.55 13.62
CA PHE A 344 -14.10 15.70 12.66
C PHE A 344 -13.59 16.57 11.52
N SER A 345 -12.29 16.78 11.45
CA SER A 345 -11.66 17.54 10.37
C SER A 345 -11.58 16.72 9.09
N THR A 346 -12.38 17.09 8.09
CA THR A 346 -12.34 16.51 6.74
C THR A 346 -11.20 17.09 5.87
N SER A 347 -10.48 18.10 6.35
CA SER A 347 -9.52 18.87 5.55
C SER A 347 -8.10 18.29 5.50
N GLY A 348 -7.81 17.19 6.19
CA GLY A 348 -6.53 16.49 6.09
C GLY A 348 -6.75 15.09 5.53
N LYS A 349 -6.13 14.76 4.39
CA LYS A 349 -6.02 13.37 3.89
C LYS A 349 -5.13 12.54 4.82
N ASN A 350 -5.50 12.43 6.08
CA ASN A 350 -4.94 11.43 6.96
C ASN A 350 -5.56 10.09 6.60
N ILE A 351 -4.78 9.23 6.01
CA ILE A 351 -5.12 7.89 5.53
C ILE A 351 -5.71 6.99 6.64
N ASN A 352 -5.59 7.39 7.90
CA ASN A 352 -6.05 6.60 9.05
C ASN A 352 -7.39 7.03 9.67
N HIS A 353 -8.12 7.99 9.11
CA HIS A 353 -9.42 8.45 9.65
C HIS A 353 -9.45 8.59 11.19
N GLN A 354 -8.39 9.10 11.80
CA GLN A 354 -8.34 9.33 13.24
C GLN A 354 -8.78 10.75 13.57
N ARG A 355 -9.71 10.87 14.52
CA ARG A 355 -10.16 12.17 15.04
C ARG A 355 -9.06 12.79 15.88
N ILE A 356 -8.74 14.05 15.61
CA ILE A 356 -7.82 14.88 16.39
C ILE A 356 -8.67 15.84 17.20
N ILE A 357 -8.47 15.84 18.52
CA ILE A 357 -9.19 16.69 19.47
C ILE A 357 -8.23 17.77 19.95
N SER A 358 -8.57 19.05 19.74
CA SER A 358 -7.79 20.18 20.27
C SER A 358 -8.27 20.51 21.68
N VAL A 359 -7.36 20.49 22.65
CA VAL A 359 -7.68 20.66 24.07
C VAL A 359 -6.79 21.71 24.73
N LEU A 360 -7.35 22.43 25.70
CA LEU A 360 -6.62 23.30 26.60
C LEU A 360 -6.26 22.54 27.88
N VAL A 361 -4.98 22.49 28.22
CA VAL A 361 -4.42 21.70 29.34
C VAL A 361 -3.61 22.60 30.26
N ILE A 362 -3.59 22.29 31.56
CA ILE A 362 -2.65 22.86 32.50
C ILE A 362 -1.62 21.80 32.83
N SER A 363 -0.35 22.05 32.51
CA SER A 363 0.77 21.17 32.85
C SER A 363 1.76 21.87 33.78
N GLN A 364 2.50 21.12 34.59
CA GLN A 364 3.63 21.67 35.33
C GLN A 364 4.86 21.74 34.40
N SER A 365 5.58 22.85 34.47
CA SER A 365 6.92 22.95 33.87
C SER A 365 7.88 22.07 34.67
N THR A 366 7.86 20.78 34.38
CA THR A 366 8.83 19.87 34.99
C THR A 366 10.03 19.77 34.07
N ASN A 367 11.17 20.33 34.45
CA ASN A 367 12.51 20.01 33.94
C ASN A 367 12.94 18.59 34.36
N ARG A 368 12.03 17.61 34.40
CA ARG A 368 12.39 16.22 34.59
C ARG A 368 12.98 15.74 33.28
N LEU A 369 14.29 15.63 33.25
CA LEU A 369 14.99 14.90 32.20
C LEU A 369 14.46 13.47 32.16
N LEU A 370 13.69 13.15 31.13
CA LEU A 370 13.26 11.78 30.86
C LEU A 370 14.51 10.90 30.72
N THR A 371 14.53 9.79 31.43
CA THR A 371 15.55 8.77 31.20
C THR A 371 15.39 8.18 29.78
N ASP A 372 16.47 7.64 29.21
CA ASP A 372 16.37 6.98 27.88
C ASP A 372 15.35 5.83 27.89
N LEU A 373 15.13 5.21 29.03
CA LEU A 373 14.10 4.19 29.22
C LEU A 373 12.69 4.79 29.15
N ASP A 374 12.45 5.93 29.75
CA ASP A 374 11.15 6.62 29.69
C ASP A 374 10.81 7.02 28.24
N ARG A 375 11.82 7.48 27.51
CA ARG A 375 11.67 7.81 26.07
C ARG A 375 11.35 6.57 25.24
N LEU A 376 11.96 5.41 25.54
CA LEU A 376 11.70 4.13 24.86
C LEU A 376 10.28 3.63 25.14
N ILE A 377 9.86 3.61 26.41
CA ILE A 377 8.53 3.18 26.82
C ILE A 377 7.45 4.06 26.19
N LEU A 378 7.68 5.36 26.09
CA LEU A 378 6.76 6.32 25.47
C LEU A 378 6.67 6.15 23.95
N LYS A 379 7.80 5.81 23.31
CA LYS A 379 7.87 5.59 21.86
C LYS A 379 7.15 4.30 21.43
N GLU A 380 7.15 3.29 22.28
CA GLU A 380 6.50 1.99 22.02
C GLU A 380 5.01 1.99 22.43
N ASN A 381 4.44 3.13 22.90
CA ASN A 381 3.01 3.28 23.27
C ASN A 381 2.51 2.29 24.34
N GLU A 382 3.38 1.82 25.21
CA GLU A 382 3.06 0.82 26.23
C GLU A 382 2.31 1.46 27.42
N GLN A 383 0.99 1.53 27.29
CA GLN A 383 0.08 2.05 28.33
C GLN A 383 0.11 1.25 29.63
N MET A 384 0.53 -0.01 29.55
CA MET A 384 0.48 -0.97 30.67
C MET A 384 1.39 -0.65 31.85
N PHE A 385 2.29 0.32 31.73
CA PHE A 385 3.31 0.60 32.73
C PHE A 385 3.04 1.87 33.56
N ILE A 386 1.80 2.33 33.58
CA ILE A 386 1.42 3.55 34.29
C ILE A 386 0.48 3.20 35.43
N LEU A 387 0.69 3.77 36.63
CA LEU A 387 -0.22 3.57 37.76
C LEU A 387 -1.58 4.20 37.45
N PRO A 388 -2.70 3.47 37.54
CA PRO A 388 -4.04 3.99 37.27
C PRO A 388 -4.48 5.04 38.29
N VAL A 389 -3.94 4.98 39.48
CA VAL A 389 -4.24 5.87 40.61
C VAL A 389 -2.94 6.46 41.10
N GLN A 390 -2.61 7.64 40.69
CA GLN A 390 -1.55 8.44 41.32
C GLN A 390 -2.15 9.31 42.41
N LYS A 391 -1.82 9.02 43.66
CA LYS A 391 -2.02 10.00 44.76
C LYS A 391 -0.94 11.05 44.60
N TRP A 392 -1.31 12.18 44.04
CA TRP A 392 -0.46 13.35 43.98
C TRP A 392 -0.24 13.89 45.39
N ASN A 393 0.89 13.60 46.00
CA ASN A 393 1.36 14.43 47.10
C ASN A 393 1.93 15.70 46.48
N MET A 394 1.09 16.71 46.37
CA MET A 394 1.56 18.07 46.21
C MET A 394 2.14 18.51 47.55
N ASP A 395 3.45 18.55 47.64
CA ASP A 395 4.09 19.37 48.67
C ASP A 395 3.65 20.83 48.41
N THR A 396 2.78 21.27 49.28
CA THR A 396 1.89 22.43 49.10
C THR A 396 2.60 23.78 49.12
N LYS A 397 3.94 23.85 49.09
CA LYS A 397 4.67 25.13 49.25
C LYS A 397 5.38 25.65 47.97
N ASP A 398 5.60 24.82 46.94
CA ASP A 398 6.34 25.29 45.74
C ASP A 398 5.53 25.26 44.42
N SER A 399 4.22 25.02 44.47
CA SER A 399 3.46 24.56 43.29
C SER A 399 2.72 25.65 42.50
N GLU A 400 2.57 26.86 43.00
CA GLU A 400 1.76 27.88 42.30
C GLU A 400 2.53 28.65 41.21
N GLN A 401 3.85 28.64 41.23
CA GLN A 401 4.66 29.49 40.34
C GLN A 401 5.05 28.91 39.00
N ASN A 402 4.78 27.61 38.75
CA ASN A 402 5.27 26.93 37.52
C ASN A 402 4.18 26.21 36.71
N LEU A 403 2.94 26.70 36.73
CA LEU A 403 1.86 26.14 35.91
C LEU A 403 1.85 26.79 34.52
N ILE A 404 2.02 25.96 33.47
CA ILE A 404 1.99 26.40 32.08
C ILE A 404 0.68 25.92 31.44
N TYR A 405 0.02 26.81 30.71
CA TYR A 405 -1.15 26.50 29.90
C TYR A 405 -0.70 26.13 28.48
N GLN A 406 -1.21 25.04 27.97
CA GLN A 406 -0.84 24.56 26.63
C GLN A 406 -2.08 24.12 25.85
N ILE A 407 -2.09 24.41 24.56
CA ILE A 407 -3.04 23.79 23.63
C ILE A 407 -2.38 22.58 23.04
N LYS A 408 -3.01 21.41 23.23
CA LYS A 408 -2.52 20.12 22.69
C LYS A 408 -3.53 19.52 21.74
N ASN A 409 -3.02 18.85 20.73
CA ASN A 409 -3.82 17.98 19.87
C ASN A 409 -3.64 16.54 20.35
N ILE A 410 -4.73 15.92 20.74
CA ILE A 410 -4.77 14.55 21.28
C ILE A 410 -5.59 13.62 20.37
N ASN A 411 -5.34 12.34 20.47
CA ASN A 411 -6.13 11.29 19.82
C ASN A 411 -7.15 10.69 20.82
N ILE A 412 -8.12 9.94 20.32
CA ILE A 412 -9.06 9.18 21.16
C ILE A 412 -8.33 8.22 22.10
N THR A 413 -7.17 7.71 21.70
CA THR A 413 -6.31 6.84 22.52
C THR A 413 -5.72 7.52 23.75
N ASP A 414 -5.73 8.85 23.80
CA ASP A 414 -5.22 9.61 24.94
C ASP A 414 -6.35 10.00 25.91
N LEU A 415 -7.60 9.69 25.54
CA LEU A 415 -8.78 10.02 26.32
C LEU A 415 -8.99 8.98 27.44
N LEU A 416 -9.06 9.45 28.68
CA LEU A 416 -9.31 8.61 29.87
C LEU A 416 -10.73 8.72 30.40
N ASP A 417 -11.41 9.85 30.20
CA ASP A 417 -12.78 10.05 30.64
C ASP A 417 -13.43 11.24 29.91
N ILE A 418 -14.75 11.22 29.80
CA ILE A 418 -15.58 12.32 29.30
C ILE A 418 -16.56 12.71 30.39
N THR A 419 -16.37 13.89 30.99
CA THR A 419 -17.21 14.34 32.11
C THR A 419 -18.52 14.99 31.65
N ASN A 420 -19.49 15.11 32.58
CA ASN A 420 -20.76 15.78 32.31
C ASN A 420 -20.62 17.33 32.30
N GLU A 421 -19.47 17.87 32.75
CA GLU A 421 -19.28 19.29 32.89
C GLU A 421 -18.95 19.98 31.57
N ILE A 422 -19.67 21.07 31.28
CA ILE A 422 -19.42 21.92 30.10
C ILE A 422 -19.27 23.38 30.63
N ILE A 423 -18.24 24.05 30.17
CA ILE A 423 -18.04 25.47 30.41
C ILE A 423 -18.68 26.23 29.25
N PRO A 424 -19.74 27.03 29.50
CA PRO A 424 -20.42 27.75 28.43
C PRO A 424 -19.59 28.95 27.92
N ASN A 425 -19.87 29.36 26.68
CA ASN A 425 -19.36 30.59 26.06
C ASN A 425 -17.83 30.69 25.84
N ILE A 426 -17.15 29.58 25.59
CA ILE A 426 -15.74 29.61 25.17
C ILE A 426 -15.68 29.93 23.68
N ASN A 427 -15.04 31.04 23.30
CA ASN A 427 -14.76 31.36 21.89
C ASN A 427 -13.46 30.70 21.45
N TYR A 428 -13.56 29.41 21.03
CA TYR A 428 -12.41 28.59 20.66
C TYR A 428 -11.68 29.10 19.40
N HIS A 429 -12.38 29.74 18.47
CA HIS A 429 -11.75 30.32 17.28
C HIS A 429 -10.73 31.37 17.63
N GLN A 430 -11.08 32.25 18.54
CA GLN A 430 -10.20 33.34 19.00
C GLN A 430 -8.96 32.80 19.73
N ILE A 431 -9.15 31.74 20.53
CA ILE A 431 -8.05 31.04 21.22
C ILE A 431 -7.12 30.35 20.25
N LEU A 432 -7.67 29.62 19.24
CA LEU A 432 -6.89 28.91 18.23
C LEU A 432 -6.16 29.88 17.31
N GLU A 433 -6.80 30.96 16.84
CA GLU A 433 -6.17 31.99 16.02
C GLU A 433 -5.02 32.68 16.74
N GLY A 434 -5.20 33.02 18.01
CA GLY A 434 -4.14 33.56 18.84
C GLY A 434 -2.93 32.63 18.94
N HIS A 435 -3.17 31.36 19.17
CA HIS A 435 -2.12 30.34 19.23
C HIS A 435 -1.41 30.10 17.89
N TRP A 436 -2.13 30.09 16.76
CA TRP A 436 -1.55 29.96 15.42
C TRP A 436 -0.68 31.13 15.04
N ASN A 437 -1.09 32.36 15.39
CA ASN A 437 -0.32 33.57 15.11
C ASN A 437 1.00 33.62 15.92
N HIS A 438 1.03 33.08 17.14
CA HIS A 438 2.24 32.96 17.94
C HIS A 438 3.20 31.85 17.52
N ARG A 439 2.73 30.75 16.92
CA ARG A 439 3.59 29.69 16.36
C ARG A 439 4.43 30.13 15.16
N MET A 440 4.09 31.27 14.55
CA MET A 440 4.86 31.86 13.45
C MET A 440 6.05 32.71 13.92
N SER A 441 6.18 33.00 15.21
CA SER A 441 7.35 33.65 15.82
C SER A 441 8.18 32.58 16.54
N ASP A 442 9.44 32.43 16.16
CA ASP A 442 10.41 31.38 16.59
C ASP A 442 10.80 31.41 18.09
N THR A 443 9.95 31.80 19.00
CA THR A 443 10.19 31.81 20.46
C THR A 443 9.34 30.76 21.13
N LEU A 444 9.97 29.66 21.48
CA LEU A 444 9.51 28.52 22.25
C LEU A 444 9.36 28.89 23.69
N ASP A 445 8.61 29.50 24.30
CA ASP A 445 8.30 29.79 25.71
C ASP A 445 7.72 31.19 25.85
N ILE A 446 6.44 31.32 25.51
CA ILE A 446 5.69 32.52 25.87
C ILE A 446 4.78 32.15 27.03
N GLU A 447 5.06 32.74 28.19
CA GLU A 447 4.15 32.82 29.32
C GLU A 447 2.79 33.36 28.84
N LEU A 448 1.78 32.50 28.86
CA LEU A 448 0.42 32.81 28.39
C LEU A 448 -0.25 33.97 29.19
N GLU A 449 0.37 34.45 30.24
CA GLU A 449 -0.14 35.60 31.01
C GLU A 449 -0.27 36.90 30.19
N SER A 450 0.55 37.05 29.13
CA SER A 450 0.48 38.20 28.24
C SER A 450 -0.63 38.13 27.20
N THR A 451 -1.10 36.90 26.84
CA THR A 451 -2.12 36.67 25.81
C THR A 451 -3.53 36.44 26.36
N ILE A 452 -3.68 36.13 27.64
CA ILE A 452 -4.98 36.01 28.33
C ILE A 452 -5.67 37.40 28.54
N GLY A 453 -5.05 38.40 28.06
CA GLY A 453 -5.35 39.85 28.11
C GLY A 453 -6.75 40.26 28.56
N ASN A 454 -7.87 39.91 28.12
CA ASN A 454 -9.19 40.35 28.57
C ASN A 454 -10.33 39.34 28.39
N ASP A 455 -10.04 38.09 28.00
CA ASP A 455 -11.09 37.10 27.80
C ASP A 455 -11.55 36.52 29.17
N LYS A 456 -12.69 37.01 29.64
CA LYS A 456 -13.33 36.55 30.89
C LYS A 456 -13.63 35.07 30.91
N ALA A 457 -13.99 34.50 29.75
CA ALA A 457 -14.36 33.09 29.63
C ALA A 457 -13.13 32.20 29.76
N LEU A 458 -11.99 32.61 29.19
CA LEU A 458 -10.75 31.85 29.30
C LEU A 458 -10.21 31.87 30.73
N LYS A 459 -10.28 33.05 31.43
CA LYS A 459 -9.91 33.13 32.83
C LYS A 459 -10.75 32.22 33.71
N GLN A 460 -12.07 32.19 33.51
CA GLN A 460 -12.97 31.28 34.24
C GLN A 460 -12.70 29.81 33.94
N ALA A 461 -12.39 29.49 32.70
CA ALA A 461 -12.03 28.12 32.28
C ALA A 461 -10.76 27.64 32.98
N VAL A 462 -9.74 28.48 33.00
CA VAL A 462 -8.46 28.20 33.65
C VAL A 462 -8.61 28.07 35.16
N GLU A 463 -9.36 28.96 35.81
CA GLU A 463 -9.64 28.86 37.27
C GLU A 463 -10.41 27.58 37.59
N LYS A 464 -11.38 27.23 36.78
CA LYS A 464 -12.13 25.97 36.98
C LYS A 464 -11.25 24.73 36.80
N LEU A 465 -10.35 24.73 35.82
CA LEU A 465 -9.36 23.64 35.67
C LEU A 465 -8.41 23.56 36.87
N LYS A 466 -7.96 24.70 37.42
CA LYS A 466 -7.14 24.73 38.63
C LYS A 466 -7.90 24.14 39.84
N LEU A 467 -9.16 24.52 40.03
CA LEU A 467 -10.01 23.97 41.08
C LEU A 467 -10.25 22.46 40.95
N ILE A 468 -10.52 21.98 39.74
CA ILE A 468 -10.71 20.55 39.48
C ILE A 468 -9.41 19.80 39.77
N ARG A 469 -8.27 20.36 39.37
CA ARG A 469 -6.95 19.77 39.63
C ARG A 469 -6.62 19.71 41.13
N GLN A 470 -6.94 20.73 41.87
CA GLN A 470 -6.77 20.80 43.32
C GLN A 470 -7.73 19.86 44.09
N ASN A 471 -8.99 19.78 43.67
CA ASN A 471 -10.01 18.91 44.26
C ASN A 471 -9.77 17.41 43.91
N SER A 472 -9.11 17.10 42.80
CA SER A 472 -8.78 15.72 42.43
C SER A 472 -7.75 15.06 43.36
N SER A 473 -7.04 15.86 44.20
CA SER A 473 -6.18 15.35 45.26
C SER A 473 -6.94 14.86 46.50
N ASN A 474 -8.22 15.25 46.67
CA ASN A 474 -8.99 15.01 47.90
C ASN A 474 -10.27 14.16 47.75
N GLN A 475 -10.69 13.79 46.54
CA GLN A 475 -11.87 12.97 46.33
C GLN A 475 -11.53 11.77 45.47
N SER A 476 -12.07 10.57 45.84
CA SER A 476 -12.00 9.36 45.05
C SER A 476 -12.64 9.60 43.69
N ILE A 477 -11.79 9.67 42.68
CA ILE A 477 -12.16 9.95 41.28
C ILE A 477 -12.86 8.75 40.63
N ALA A 478 -13.02 7.69 41.40
CA ALA A 478 -13.27 6.35 40.92
C ALA A 478 -14.67 6.07 40.42
N SER A 479 -15.68 6.75 40.96
CA SER A 479 -17.04 6.21 40.88
C SER A 479 -17.77 6.38 39.56
N ASN A 480 -17.32 7.29 38.67
CA ASN A 480 -18.16 7.72 37.55
C ASN A 480 -17.42 7.97 36.21
N ARG A 481 -16.39 7.16 35.89
CA ARG A 481 -15.71 7.28 34.59
C ARG A 481 -16.61 6.80 33.45
N PHE A 482 -16.59 7.55 32.36
CA PHE A 482 -17.34 7.23 31.13
C PHE A 482 -18.86 7.08 31.29
N ILE A 483 -19.48 7.70 32.29
CA ILE A 483 -20.95 7.65 32.50
C ILE A 483 -21.71 8.04 31.24
N LEU A 484 -21.26 9.06 30.51
CA LEU A 484 -21.89 9.52 29.28
C LEU A 484 -21.88 8.46 28.16
N LEU A 485 -21.02 7.45 28.28
CA LEU A 485 -20.95 6.35 27.31
C LEU A 485 -21.78 5.15 27.69
N ASN A 486 -22.44 5.17 28.85
CA ASN A 486 -23.23 4.03 29.35
C ASN A 486 -24.27 3.60 28.32
N ASP A 487 -25.01 4.54 27.73
CA ASP A 487 -26.04 4.25 26.72
C ASP A 487 -25.45 3.64 25.44
N LEU A 488 -24.24 4.05 25.07
CA LEU A 488 -23.51 3.50 23.94
C LEU A 488 -23.06 2.06 24.22
N LEU A 489 -22.48 1.83 25.38
CA LEU A 489 -21.97 0.52 25.79
C LEU A 489 -23.10 -0.47 26.05
N ILE A 490 -24.26 -0.02 26.53
CA ILE A 490 -25.47 -0.85 26.61
C ILE A 490 -25.93 -1.26 25.21
N LYS A 491 -25.99 -0.33 24.26
CA LYS A 491 -26.37 -0.64 22.85
C LYS A 491 -25.41 -1.62 22.19
N THR A 492 -24.15 -1.63 22.56
CA THR A 492 -23.13 -2.55 22.04
C THR A 492 -23.00 -3.84 22.84
N SER A 493 -23.89 -4.11 23.80
CA SER A 493 -23.85 -5.29 24.71
C SER A 493 -22.57 -5.39 25.55
N GLN A 494 -21.92 -4.28 25.82
CA GLN A 494 -20.62 -4.22 26.54
C GLN A 494 -20.69 -3.44 27.85
N SER A 495 -21.87 -3.34 28.46
CA SER A 495 -22.09 -2.67 29.75
C SER A 495 -21.27 -3.27 30.89
N LEU A 496 -20.90 -4.55 30.81
CA LEU A 496 -20.04 -5.23 31.78
C LEU A 496 -18.65 -4.59 31.91
N LEU A 497 -18.14 -3.94 30.85
CA LEU A 497 -16.83 -3.30 30.88
C LEU A 497 -16.77 -2.14 31.87
N LEU A 498 -17.84 -1.34 31.95
CA LEU A 498 -17.88 -0.23 32.91
C LEU A 498 -18.01 -0.72 34.35
N ASN A 499 -18.78 -1.77 34.60
CA ASN A 499 -18.91 -2.37 35.91
C ASN A 499 -17.56 -2.95 36.38
N ASN A 500 -16.89 -3.69 35.51
CA ASN A 500 -15.57 -4.26 35.79
C ASN A 500 -14.52 -3.15 36.03
N LEU A 501 -14.58 -2.06 35.26
CA LEU A 501 -13.69 -0.91 35.42
C LEU A 501 -13.90 -0.27 36.79
N HIS A 502 -15.17 -0.10 37.19
CA HIS A 502 -15.53 0.49 38.48
C HIS A 502 -15.07 -0.38 39.65
N GLU A 503 -15.31 -1.70 39.60
CA GLU A 503 -14.84 -2.63 40.65
C GLU A 503 -13.33 -2.65 40.78
N LEU A 504 -12.60 -2.69 39.65
CA LEU A 504 -11.13 -2.65 39.65
C LEU A 504 -10.59 -1.34 40.22
N ASN A 505 -11.24 -0.23 39.88
CA ASN A 505 -10.82 1.07 40.36
C ASN A 505 -11.00 1.19 41.89
N LEU A 506 -12.13 0.71 42.45
CA LEU A 506 -12.35 0.64 43.89
C LEU A 506 -11.31 -0.26 44.60
N LYS A 507 -10.95 -1.40 44.00
CA LYS A 507 -9.91 -2.28 44.54
C LYS A 507 -8.55 -1.57 44.57
N LEU A 508 -8.16 -0.93 43.48
CA LEU A 508 -6.88 -0.21 43.35
C LEU A 508 -6.76 1.00 44.32
N GLU A 509 -7.88 1.65 44.62
CA GLU A 509 -7.90 2.76 45.57
C GLU A 509 -7.75 2.33 47.02
N ASN A 510 -8.29 1.20 47.38
CA ASN A 510 -8.27 0.66 48.75
C ASN A 510 -6.92 0.01 49.13
N GLU A 511 -6.12 -0.41 48.13
CA GLU A 511 -4.84 -1.01 48.37
C GLU A 511 -3.74 0.06 48.54
N THR A 512 -3.09 0.10 49.72
CA THR A 512 -1.98 1.02 50.01
C THR A 512 -0.72 0.22 50.30
N TYR A 513 0.31 0.38 49.45
CA TYR A 513 1.62 -0.23 49.62
C TYR A 513 2.64 0.81 50.05
N VAL A 514 3.42 0.53 51.10
CA VAL A 514 4.49 1.41 51.57
C VAL A 514 5.60 1.47 50.50
N ASN A 515 6.04 2.66 50.12
CA ASN A 515 7.12 2.94 49.16
C ASN A 515 6.84 2.44 47.69
N LEU A 516 5.58 2.18 47.32
CA LEU A 516 5.23 1.80 45.96
C LEU A 516 5.69 2.85 44.94
N ASN A 517 5.47 4.14 45.25
CA ASN A 517 5.82 5.23 44.33
C ASN A 517 7.33 5.33 44.08
N GLU A 518 8.16 5.10 45.12
CA GLU A 518 9.63 5.12 45.00
C GLU A 518 10.19 3.93 44.21
N ASN A 519 9.58 2.77 44.36
CA ASN A 519 10.06 1.52 43.76
C ASN A 519 9.34 1.18 42.43
N PHE A 520 8.29 1.90 42.10
CA PHE A 520 7.47 1.63 40.91
C PHE A 520 8.28 1.69 39.61
N HIS A 521 9.25 2.61 39.52
CA HIS A 521 10.13 2.70 38.36
C HIS A 521 10.92 1.40 38.11
N LEU A 522 11.32 0.69 39.16
CA LEU A 522 12.03 -0.58 39.04
C LEU A 522 11.10 -1.70 38.58
N ILE A 523 9.86 -1.74 39.11
CA ILE A 523 8.84 -2.72 38.70
C ILE A 523 8.47 -2.51 37.22
N ARG A 524 8.28 -1.26 36.83
CA ARG A 524 8.03 -0.84 35.45
C ARG A 524 9.15 -1.30 34.52
N LYS A 525 10.41 -1.07 34.92
CA LYS A 525 11.59 -1.49 34.17
C LYS A 525 11.67 -3.02 34.05
N LEU A 526 11.39 -3.74 35.09
CA LEU A 526 11.36 -5.21 35.10
C LEU A 526 10.30 -5.72 34.10
N LYS A 527 9.06 -5.22 34.21
CA LYS A 527 7.96 -5.66 33.34
C LYS A 527 8.19 -5.33 31.87
N PHE A 528 8.75 -4.15 31.58
CA PHE A 528 9.15 -3.78 30.23
C PHE A 528 10.15 -4.80 29.63
N TYR A 529 11.17 -5.18 30.40
CA TYR A 529 12.14 -6.17 29.91
C TYR A 529 11.56 -7.58 29.84
N GLU A 530 10.66 -7.96 30.76
CA GLU A 530 9.95 -9.26 30.69
C GLU A 530 9.08 -9.35 29.43
N ASN A 531 8.29 -8.33 29.10
CA ASN A 531 7.49 -8.30 27.88
C ASN A 531 8.37 -8.37 26.63
N LYS A 532 9.40 -7.54 26.57
CA LYS A 532 10.35 -7.54 25.44
C LYS A 532 11.06 -8.88 25.27
N TYR A 533 11.38 -9.56 26.37
CA TYR A 533 11.94 -10.90 26.35
C TYR A 533 10.93 -11.94 25.84
N ASN A 534 9.67 -11.85 26.26
CA ASN A 534 8.61 -12.74 25.80
C ASN A 534 8.33 -12.53 24.30
N ASP A 535 8.21 -11.29 23.84
CA ASP A 535 8.04 -10.95 22.41
C ASP A 535 9.21 -11.48 21.57
N MET A 536 10.45 -11.36 22.08
CA MET A 536 11.61 -11.95 21.43
C MET A 536 11.57 -13.46 21.39
N ASN A 537 11.19 -14.12 22.48
CA ASN A 537 11.06 -15.57 22.52
C ASN A 537 9.94 -16.08 21.61
N GLU A 538 8.82 -15.37 21.51
CA GLU A 538 7.77 -15.67 20.54
C GLU A 538 8.28 -15.54 19.11
N ARG A 539 9.04 -14.50 18.80
CA ARG A 539 9.70 -14.35 17.48
C ARG A 539 10.71 -15.47 17.23
N ILE A 540 11.58 -15.77 18.20
CA ILE A 540 12.55 -16.85 18.09
C ILE A 540 11.84 -18.19 17.90
N SER A 541 10.78 -18.48 18.65
CA SER A 541 10.00 -19.70 18.51
C SER A 541 9.25 -19.77 17.19
N SER A 542 8.70 -18.66 16.69
CA SER A 542 8.07 -18.59 15.38
C SER A 542 9.06 -18.72 14.21
N LEU A 543 10.30 -18.29 14.40
CA LEU A 543 11.40 -18.45 13.45
C LEU A 543 12.10 -19.81 13.54
N GLN A 544 12.17 -20.42 14.71
CA GLN A 544 12.68 -21.80 14.91
C GLN A 544 11.68 -22.84 14.41
N THR A 545 10.41 -22.52 14.41
CA THR A 545 9.43 -23.28 13.67
C THR A 545 9.47 -22.80 12.21
N ASN A 546 10.33 -23.41 11.39
CA ASN A 546 10.09 -23.61 9.96
C ASN A 546 8.73 -24.35 9.76
N LEU A 547 7.88 -24.33 10.78
CA LEU A 547 6.57 -24.96 10.88
C LEU A 547 5.60 -24.39 9.86
N GLN A 548 5.72 -23.10 9.49
CA GLN A 548 4.81 -22.53 8.50
C GLN A 548 5.15 -23.03 7.10
N THR A 549 6.43 -23.07 6.75
CA THR A 549 6.88 -23.64 5.46
C THR A 549 6.75 -25.16 5.46
N SER A 550 6.97 -25.84 6.60
CA SER A 550 6.76 -27.27 6.77
C SER A 550 5.27 -27.62 6.71
N PHE A 551 4.40 -26.84 7.35
CA PHE A 551 2.96 -27.05 7.33
C PHE A 551 2.37 -26.78 5.93
N GLU A 552 2.80 -25.70 5.26
CA GLU A 552 2.39 -25.43 3.87
C GLU A 552 2.86 -26.54 2.93
N TYR A 553 4.08 -27.02 3.09
CA TYR A 553 4.62 -28.13 2.30
C TYR A 553 3.83 -29.42 2.48
N GLU A 554 3.58 -29.82 3.74
CA GLU A 554 2.79 -31.02 4.03
C GLU A 554 1.36 -30.90 3.47
N SER A 555 0.73 -29.72 3.64
CA SER A 555 -0.60 -29.46 3.10
C SER A 555 -0.60 -29.56 1.56
N MET A 556 0.42 -28.99 0.88
CA MET A 556 0.56 -29.07 -0.56
C MET A 556 0.81 -30.50 -1.04
N LEU A 557 1.60 -31.31 -0.30
CA LEU A 557 1.79 -32.73 -0.60
C LEU A 557 0.48 -33.52 -0.51
N GLU A 558 -0.33 -33.26 0.51
CA GLU A 558 -1.63 -33.93 0.66
C GLU A 558 -2.59 -33.56 -0.46
N VAL A 559 -2.61 -32.31 -0.94
CA VAL A 559 -3.36 -31.89 -2.13
C VAL A 559 -2.87 -32.68 -3.36
N LEU A 560 -1.55 -32.77 -3.55
CA LEU A 560 -0.97 -33.49 -4.68
C LEU A 560 -1.29 -35.01 -4.64
N LYS A 561 -1.31 -35.62 -3.44
CA LYS A 561 -1.73 -37.02 -3.24
C LYS A 561 -3.22 -37.20 -3.57
N LYS A 562 -4.09 -36.32 -3.03
CA LYS A 562 -5.54 -36.37 -3.27
C LYS A 562 -5.89 -36.23 -4.75
N LEU A 563 -5.12 -35.47 -5.48
CA LEU A 563 -5.28 -35.28 -6.94
C LEU A 563 -4.50 -36.27 -7.79
N ASN A 564 -3.82 -37.27 -7.18
CA ASN A 564 -3.02 -38.32 -7.84
C ASN A 564 -1.82 -37.79 -8.68
N TYR A 565 -1.24 -36.66 -8.30
CA TYR A 565 0.01 -36.17 -8.90
C TYR A 565 1.24 -36.92 -8.37
N ILE A 566 1.15 -37.36 -7.13
CA ILE A 566 2.15 -38.18 -6.44
C ILE A 566 1.50 -39.37 -5.78
N SER A 567 2.26 -40.45 -5.59
CA SER A 567 1.84 -41.62 -4.82
C SER A 567 1.89 -41.35 -3.31
N ASN A 568 1.32 -42.24 -2.50
CA ASN A 568 1.44 -42.15 -1.03
C ASN A 568 2.89 -42.19 -0.54
N THR A 569 3.81 -42.71 -1.33
CA THR A 569 5.26 -42.76 -1.08
C THR A 569 6.00 -41.56 -1.65
N ASN A 570 5.29 -40.50 -2.06
CA ASN A 570 5.82 -39.27 -2.65
C ASN A 570 6.56 -39.49 -4.00
N ILE A 571 6.28 -40.59 -4.70
CA ILE A 571 6.82 -40.85 -6.04
C ILE A 571 5.94 -40.11 -7.07
N LEU A 572 6.60 -39.42 -8.00
CA LEU A 572 5.94 -38.62 -9.01
C LEU A 572 5.19 -39.54 -10.04
N SER A 573 3.89 -39.28 -10.20
CA SER A 573 3.08 -39.95 -11.23
C SER A 573 3.32 -39.33 -12.62
N LEU A 574 2.81 -39.95 -13.69
CA LEU A 574 2.83 -39.34 -15.04
C LEU A 574 2.10 -37.98 -15.03
N LYS A 575 0.97 -37.89 -14.33
CA LYS A 575 0.22 -36.64 -14.14
C LYS A 575 1.05 -35.57 -13.43
N GLY A 576 1.83 -35.94 -12.42
CA GLY A 576 2.76 -35.07 -11.74
C GLY A 576 3.91 -34.60 -12.64
N GLN A 577 4.44 -35.50 -13.50
CA GLN A 577 5.47 -35.11 -14.48
C GLN A 577 4.96 -34.07 -15.48
N VAL A 578 3.71 -34.20 -15.93
CA VAL A 578 3.05 -33.23 -16.81
C VAL A 578 2.88 -31.86 -16.08
N ALA A 579 2.41 -31.88 -14.84
CA ALA A 579 2.25 -30.65 -14.07
C ALA A 579 3.58 -29.92 -13.83
N ALA A 580 4.68 -30.65 -13.67
CA ALA A 580 6.00 -30.08 -13.50
C ALA A 580 6.53 -29.32 -14.73
N LEU A 581 5.91 -29.48 -15.90
CA LEU A 581 6.27 -28.77 -17.14
C LEU A 581 5.68 -27.35 -17.19
N PHE A 582 4.64 -27.07 -16.39
CA PHE A 582 4.00 -25.76 -16.36
C PHE A 582 4.70 -24.86 -15.32
N GLY A 583 5.47 -23.88 -15.79
CA GLY A 583 6.23 -22.99 -14.92
C GLY A 583 5.63 -21.57 -14.73
N SER A 584 4.71 -21.17 -15.60
CA SER A 584 4.26 -19.77 -15.70
C SER A 584 2.78 -19.53 -15.38
N ASN A 585 1.97 -20.57 -15.26
CA ASN A 585 0.52 -20.50 -15.03
C ASN A 585 0.11 -21.55 -14.00
N ASN A 586 -1.17 -21.56 -13.64
CA ASN A 586 -1.71 -22.53 -12.68
C ASN A 586 -1.54 -23.98 -13.18
N GLU A 587 -0.50 -24.66 -12.70
CA GLU A 587 -0.11 -25.99 -13.11
C GLU A 587 -1.17 -27.05 -12.84
N LEU A 588 -1.91 -26.92 -11.74
CA LEU A 588 -2.99 -27.85 -11.39
C LEU A 588 -4.15 -27.73 -12.39
N LEU A 589 -4.59 -26.47 -12.66
CA LEU A 589 -5.69 -26.21 -13.58
C LEU A 589 -5.39 -26.70 -14.99
N LEU A 590 -4.19 -26.41 -15.50
CA LEU A 590 -3.77 -26.83 -16.85
C LEU A 590 -3.65 -28.33 -16.98
N THR A 591 -3.16 -29.00 -15.95
CA THR A 591 -3.05 -30.45 -15.95
C THR A 591 -4.43 -31.10 -15.90
N GLU A 592 -5.35 -30.61 -15.06
CA GLU A 592 -6.73 -31.09 -15.02
C GLU A 592 -7.44 -30.88 -16.37
N LEU A 593 -7.23 -29.74 -17.01
CA LEU A 593 -7.78 -29.45 -18.35
C LEU A 593 -7.36 -30.49 -19.40
N ILE A 594 -6.10 -30.94 -19.36
CA ILE A 594 -5.60 -31.98 -20.26
C ILE A 594 -6.19 -33.37 -19.90
N TYR A 595 -6.12 -33.75 -18.62
CA TYR A 595 -6.53 -35.10 -18.17
C TYR A 595 -8.04 -35.32 -18.17
N GLN A 596 -8.84 -34.24 -18.12
CA GLN A 596 -10.29 -34.32 -18.28
C GLN A 596 -10.75 -34.19 -19.75
N ASN A 597 -9.80 -34.15 -20.70
CA ASN A 597 -10.04 -34.11 -22.14
C ASN A 597 -10.91 -32.91 -22.57
N LEU A 598 -10.81 -31.76 -21.85
CA LEU A 598 -11.63 -30.61 -22.13
C LEU A 598 -11.37 -30.00 -23.51
N ILE A 599 -10.16 -30.18 -24.03
CA ILE A 599 -9.71 -29.64 -25.31
C ILE A 599 -10.12 -30.52 -26.49
N ASP A 600 -10.38 -31.81 -26.25
CA ASP A 600 -10.51 -32.80 -27.32
C ASP A 600 -11.67 -32.55 -28.29
N ASN A 601 -12.78 -32.01 -27.76
CA ASN A 601 -13.98 -31.71 -28.55
C ASN A 601 -14.01 -30.28 -29.12
N LEU A 602 -12.96 -29.49 -28.88
CA LEU A 602 -12.89 -28.11 -29.33
C LEU A 602 -12.12 -27.97 -30.64
N THR A 603 -12.60 -27.03 -31.46
CA THR A 603 -11.86 -26.59 -32.63
C THR A 603 -10.62 -25.76 -32.22
N PRO A 604 -9.59 -25.63 -33.04
CA PRO A 604 -8.40 -24.84 -32.73
C PRO A 604 -8.74 -23.36 -32.35
N SER A 605 -9.75 -22.78 -32.98
CA SER A 605 -10.20 -21.42 -32.66
C SER A 605 -10.84 -21.31 -31.25
N GLU A 606 -11.64 -22.34 -30.89
CA GLU A 606 -12.26 -22.42 -29.56
C GLU A 606 -11.21 -22.67 -28.47
N ILE A 607 -10.18 -23.45 -28.75
CA ILE A 607 -9.06 -23.69 -27.81
C ILE A 607 -8.35 -22.38 -27.55
N ALA A 608 -8.00 -21.58 -28.56
CA ALA A 608 -7.38 -20.28 -28.38
C ALA A 608 -8.24 -19.36 -27.49
N ALA A 609 -9.55 -19.33 -27.73
CA ALA A 609 -10.52 -18.55 -26.97
C ALA A 609 -10.60 -19.01 -25.50
N LEU A 610 -10.66 -20.31 -25.24
CA LEU A 610 -10.70 -20.85 -23.88
C LEU A 610 -9.40 -20.54 -23.12
N LEU A 611 -8.23 -20.72 -23.72
CA LEU A 611 -6.95 -20.43 -23.09
C LEU A 611 -6.76 -18.95 -22.75
N SER A 612 -7.43 -18.04 -23.49
CA SER A 612 -7.39 -16.62 -23.17
C SER A 612 -7.93 -16.31 -21.77
N SER A 613 -8.93 -17.07 -21.30
CA SER A 613 -9.54 -16.86 -19.98
C SER A 613 -8.61 -17.16 -18.80
N ILE A 614 -7.59 -17.99 -19.02
CA ILE A 614 -6.58 -18.34 -18.00
C ILE A 614 -5.49 -17.28 -17.92
N ILE A 615 -5.23 -16.58 -19.04
CA ILE A 615 -4.09 -15.65 -19.17
C ILE A 615 -4.48 -14.20 -18.94
N PHE A 616 -5.70 -13.82 -19.30
CA PHE A 616 -6.12 -12.42 -19.32
C PHE A 616 -6.32 -11.88 -17.91
N GLN A 617 -5.51 -10.89 -17.53
CA GLN A 617 -5.52 -10.20 -16.23
C GLN A 617 -6.05 -8.76 -16.36
N GLY A 618 -7.11 -8.56 -17.12
CA GLY A 618 -7.77 -7.26 -17.26
C GLY A 618 -8.95 -7.07 -16.31
N LYS A 619 -9.62 -5.92 -16.43
CA LYS A 619 -10.86 -5.65 -15.72
C LYS A 619 -11.91 -6.68 -16.14
N ARG A 620 -12.61 -7.25 -15.17
CA ARG A 620 -13.79 -8.09 -15.44
C ARG A 620 -14.98 -7.18 -15.78
N PHE A 621 -15.74 -7.58 -16.77
CA PHE A 621 -17.02 -6.97 -17.08
C PHE A 621 -18.12 -7.83 -16.47
N ASP A 622 -18.47 -7.53 -15.20
CA ASP A 622 -19.42 -8.30 -14.36
C ASP A 622 -20.89 -7.92 -14.67
N ASN A 623 -21.29 -7.85 -15.91
CA ASN A 623 -22.70 -7.59 -16.21
C ASN A 623 -23.42 -8.90 -16.60
N GLU A 624 -24.46 -9.27 -15.87
CA GLU A 624 -25.39 -10.37 -16.22
C GLU A 624 -25.96 -10.22 -17.64
N ILE A 625 -26.02 -8.99 -18.16
CA ILE A 625 -26.40 -8.67 -19.55
C ILE A 625 -25.38 -9.21 -20.56
N ASN A 626 -24.12 -9.35 -20.21
CA ASN A 626 -23.06 -9.85 -21.08
C ASN A 626 -23.12 -11.38 -21.29
N ASP A 627 -23.68 -12.13 -20.36
CA ASP A 627 -23.81 -13.59 -20.53
C ASP A 627 -24.79 -13.96 -21.68
N GLU A 628 -25.84 -13.17 -21.90
CA GLU A 628 -26.76 -13.40 -23.02
C GLU A 628 -26.18 -12.95 -24.37
N ASN A 629 -25.45 -11.87 -24.40
CA ASN A 629 -24.76 -11.39 -25.60
C ASN A 629 -23.55 -12.27 -25.95
N GLN A 630 -22.76 -12.71 -24.97
CA GLN A 630 -21.69 -13.69 -25.19
C GLN A 630 -22.22 -15.04 -25.67
N LYS A 631 -23.39 -15.50 -25.20
CA LYS A 631 -24.03 -16.73 -25.72
C LYS A 631 -24.35 -16.68 -27.20
N LYS A 632 -24.57 -15.50 -27.77
CA LYS A 632 -24.83 -15.31 -29.21
C LYS A 632 -23.54 -15.31 -30.06
N GLU A 633 -22.42 -14.95 -29.46
CA GLU A 633 -21.13 -14.77 -30.17
C GLU A 633 -20.20 -15.99 -30.08
N ILE A 634 -20.42 -16.92 -29.15
CA ILE A 634 -19.59 -18.09 -28.94
C ILE A 634 -20.38 -19.37 -29.28
N THR A 635 -19.63 -20.42 -29.68
CA THR A 635 -20.25 -21.71 -30.02
C THR A 635 -20.79 -22.41 -28.75
N PRO A 636 -21.79 -23.28 -28.90
CA PRO A 636 -22.29 -24.09 -27.76
C PRO A 636 -21.18 -24.94 -27.11
N ALA A 637 -20.24 -25.46 -27.91
CA ALA A 637 -19.10 -26.27 -27.45
C ALA A 637 -18.18 -25.41 -26.54
N LEU A 638 -17.88 -24.17 -26.95
CA LEU A 638 -17.05 -23.27 -26.18
C LEU A 638 -17.76 -22.84 -24.89
N HIS A 639 -19.09 -22.62 -24.94
CA HIS A 639 -19.87 -22.31 -23.73
C HIS A 639 -19.86 -23.47 -22.73
N GLN A 640 -20.01 -24.70 -23.19
CA GLN A 640 -19.90 -25.90 -22.35
C GLN A 640 -18.50 -26.03 -21.76
N ALA A 641 -17.46 -25.78 -22.52
CA ALA A 641 -16.07 -25.82 -22.05
C ALA A 641 -15.79 -24.74 -20.99
N LYS A 642 -16.37 -23.51 -21.15
CA LYS A 642 -16.32 -22.45 -20.12
C LYS A 642 -16.90 -22.95 -18.78
N GLN A 643 -18.07 -23.59 -18.82
CA GLN A 643 -18.71 -24.10 -17.59
C GLN A 643 -17.90 -25.21 -16.94
N GLN A 644 -17.34 -26.12 -17.75
CA GLN A 644 -16.48 -27.21 -17.25
C GLN A 644 -15.19 -26.64 -16.64
N LEU A 645 -14.57 -25.63 -17.24
CA LEU A 645 -13.37 -25.00 -16.70
C LEU A 645 -13.64 -24.34 -15.35
N ILE A 646 -14.78 -23.64 -15.19
CA ILE A 646 -15.21 -23.07 -13.91
C ILE A 646 -15.41 -24.17 -12.86
N ALA A 647 -16.08 -25.27 -13.23
CA ALA A 647 -16.29 -26.39 -12.32
C ALA A 647 -14.97 -27.05 -11.87
N ILE A 648 -13.99 -27.16 -12.76
CA ILE A 648 -12.64 -27.66 -12.41
C ILE A 648 -11.96 -26.70 -11.43
N ALA A 649 -11.98 -25.39 -11.71
CA ALA A 649 -11.38 -24.37 -10.87
C ALA A 649 -12.00 -24.36 -9.47
N SER A 650 -13.33 -24.37 -9.38
CA SER A 650 -14.06 -24.42 -8.11
C SER A 650 -13.73 -25.67 -7.28
N LYS A 651 -13.62 -26.84 -7.94
CA LYS A 651 -13.22 -28.10 -7.29
C LYS A 651 -11.79 -28.03 -6.75
N LEU A 652 -10.84 -27.46 -7.53
CA LEU A 652 -9.46 -27.27 -7.10
C LEU A 652 -9.38 -26.30 -5.90
N ASP A 653 -10.13 -25.22 -5.93
CA ASP A 653 -10.22 -24.26 -4.84
C ASP A 653 -10.79 -24.91 -3.57
N GLN A 654 -11.84 -25.73 -3.69
CA GLN A 654 -12.39 -26.45 -2.55
C GLN A 654 -11.37 -27.41 -1.94
N ILE A 655 -10.69 -28.21 -2.76
CA ILE A 655 -9.67 -29.15 -2.28
C ILE A 655 -8.54 -28.42 -1.56
N GLN A 656 -8.05 -27.30 -2.09
CA GLN A 656 -6.97 -26.54 -1.45
C GLN A 656 -7.43 -25.89 -0.14
N ARG A 657 -8.66 -25.36 -0.08
CA ARG A 657 -9.25 -24.82 1.16
C ARG A 657 -9.41 -25.87 2.25
N ASP A 658 -9.77 -27.10 1.89
CA ASP A 658 -9.85 -28.22 2.84
C ASP A 658 -8.51 -28.44 3.57
N TYR A 659 -7.39 -28.19 2.89
CA TYR A 659 -6.02 -28.26 3.44
C TYR A 659 -5.47 -26.91 3.89
N LYS A 660 -6.33 -25.89 4.04
CA LYS A 660 -5.97 -24.53 4.52
C LYS A 660 -4.96 -23.78 3.64
N ILE A 661 -4.91 -24.11 2.36
CA ILE A 661 -4.07 -23.41 1.37
C ILE A 661 -4.91 -22.28 0.78
N PRO A 662 -4.47 -21.01 0.89
CA PRO A 662 -5.17 -19.89 0.27
C PRO A 662 -5.14 -20.02 -1.26
N THR A 663 -6.29 -19.90 -1.90
CA THR A 663 -6.45 -20.09 -3.33
C THR A 663 -7.61 -19.28 -3.89
N ASN A 664 -7.48 -18.83 -5.14
CA ASN A 664 -8.45 -18.00 -5.85
C ASN A 664 -8.47 -18.36 -7.35
N ILE A 665 -8.33 -19.66 -7.70
CA ILE A 665 -8.23 -20.11 -9.10
C ILE A 665 -9.47 -19.69 -9.90
N GLU A 666 -10.67 -19.89 -9.32
CA GLU A 666 -11.93 -19.50 -9.96
C GLU A 666 -12.03 -18.00 -10.15
N GLU A 667 -11.60 -17.22 -9.16
CA GLU A 667 -11.60 -15.75 -9.23
C GLU A 667 -10.52 -15.22 -10.21
N GLU A 668 -9.50 -15.96 -10.54
CA GLU A 668 -8.48 -15.56 -11.51
C GLU A 668 -8.94 -15.74 -12.96
N LEU A 669 -9.91 -16.62 -13.25
CA LEU A 669 -10.46 -16.83 -14.59
C LEU A 669 -11.19 -15.58 -15.09
N ASN A 670 -10.83 -15.10 -16.29
CA ASN A 670 -11.41 -13.90 -16.88
C ASN A 670 -11.82 -14.14 -18.35
N PHE A 671 -13.11 -14.22 -18.58
CA PHE A 671 -13.70 -14.54 -19.88
C PHE A 671 -13.97 -13.32 -20.77
N SER A 672 -13.61 -12.11 -20.34
CA SER A 672 -13.98 -10.87 -21.01
C SER A 672 -13.52 -10.73 -22.47
N ILE A 673 -12.40 -11.37 -22.85
CA ILE A 673 -11.87 -11.30 -24.21
C ILE A 673 -12.02 -12.60 -25.02
N MET A 674 -12.77 -13.55 -24.50
CA MET A 674 -12.88 -14.89 -25.11
C MET A 674 -13.48 -14.82 -26.52
N SER A 675 -14.54 -14.05 -26.73
CA SER A 675 -15.18 -13.83 -28.05
C SER A 675 -14.23 -13.13 -29.03
N LEU A 676 -13.47 -12.16 -28.55
CA LEU A 676 -12.47 -11.44 -29.34
C LEU A 676 -11.38 -12.40 -29.87
N VAL A 677 -10.79 -13.22 -28.99
CA VAL A 677 -9.75 -14.17 -29.36
C VAL A 677 -10.30 -15.24 -30.28
N TYR A 678 -11.55 -15.64 -30.09
CA TYR A 678 -12.25 -16.56 -31.01
C TYR A 678 -12.33 -15.99 -32.43
N LYS A 679 -12.85 -14.74 -32.59
CA LYS A 679 -12.90 -14.03 -33.87
C LYS A 679 -11.50 -13.88 -34.50
N TRP A 680 -10.49 -13.55 -33.71
CA TRP A 680 -9.10 -13.49 -34.16
C TRP A 680 -8.62 -14.83 -34.71
N ALA A 681 -8.81 -15.94 -34.00
CA ALA A 681 -8.41 -17.24 -34.41
C ALA A 681 -9.18 -17.77 -35.65
N GLN A 682 -10.40 -17.28 -35.89
CA GLN A 682 -11.14 -17.56 -37.13
C GLN A 682 -10.63 -16.77 -38.36
N GLY A 683 -9.69 -15.85 -38.19
CA GLY A 683 -9.12 -15.13 -39.32
C GLY A 683 -9.63 -13.68 -39.47
N ALA A 684 -10.49 -13.17 -38.56
CA ALA A 684 -10.94 -11.79 -38.60
C ALA A 684 -9.76 -10.81 -38.52
N LYS A 685 -9.84 -9.67 -39.18
CA LYS A 685 -8.80 -8.65 -39.13
C LYS A 685 -8.80 -7.97 -37.76
N PHE A 686 -7.63 -7.61 -37.25
CA PHE A 686 -7.52 -6.94 -35.95
C PHE A 686 -8.28 -5.62 -35.92
N TYR A 687 -8.24 -4.87 -37.02
CA TYR A 687 -9.00 -3.64 -37.20
C TYR A 687 -10.53 -3.84 -37.05
N ASP A 688 -11.07 -4.89 -37.68
CA ASP A 688 -12.52 -5.17 -37.63
C ASP A 688 -12.96 -5.55 -36.22
N ILE A 689 -12.13 -6.35 -35.50
CA ILE A 689 -12.37 -6.75 -34.14
C ILE A 689 -12.39 -5.55 -33.18
N MET A 690 -11.46 -4.60 -33.35
CA MET A 690 -11.36 -3.43 -32.48
C MET A 690 -12.45 -2.38 -32.73
N ASN A 691 -13.05 -2.35 -33.90
CA ASN A 691 -14.14 -1.44 -34.27
C ASN A 691 -15.54 -2.08 -34.18
N ASP A 692 -15.63 -3.31 -33.68
CA ASP A 692 -16.92 -3.97 -33.50
C ASP A 692 -17.72 -3.28 -32.38
N SER A 693 -18.81 -2.62 -32.77
CA SER A 693 -19.64 -1.81 -31.87
C SER A 693 -20.43 -2.64 -30.84
N ASP A 694 -20.57 -3.94 -31.09
CA ASP A 694 -21.33 -4.83 -30.21
C ASP A 694 -20.49 -5.33 -29.00
N MET A 695 -19.21 -4.96 -28.95
CA MET A 695 -18.34 -5.33 -27.86
C MET A 695 -18.06 -4.15 -26.94
N GLU A 696 -18.23 -4.31 -25.62
CA GLU A 696 -17.76 -3.37 -24.60
C GLU A 696 -16.22 -3.29 -24.50
N ILE A 697 -15.53 -3.53 -25.64
CA ILE A 697 -14.08 -3.60 -25.76
C ILE A 697 -13.43 -2.22 -25.68
N ASN A 698 -14.21 -1.14 -25.80
CA ASN A 698 -13.71 0.23 -25.85
C ASN A 698 -12.82 0.65 -24.65
N ASP A 699 -12.87 -0.10 -23.55
CA ASP A 699 -12.03 0.11 -22.37
C ASP A 699 -10.72 -0.73 -22.38
N ILE A 700 -10.53 -1.68 -23.32
CA ILE A 700 -9.34 -2.53 -23.38
C ILE A 700 -8.37 -2.02 -24.44
N GLN A 701 -7.19 -1.62 -23.99
CA GLN A 701 -6.14 -1.12 -24.88
C GLN A 701 -5.59 -2.24 -25.78
N GLU A 702 -5.36 -1.95 -27.07
CA GLU A 702 -4.92 -2.88 -28.11
C GLU A 702 -3.63 -3.63 -27.73
N GLY A 703 -2.67 -2.97 -27.13
CA GLY A 703 -1.41 -3.59 -26.68
C GLY A 703 -1.61 -4.64 -25.58
N THR A 704 -2.69 -4.57 -24.81
CA THR A 704 -3.03 -5.60 -23.79
C THR A 704 -3.56 -6.84 -24.49
N ILE A 705 -4.39 -6.71 -25.51
CA ILE A 705 -4.92 -7.82 -26.32
C ILE A 705 -3.80 -8.52 -27.05
N VAL A 706 -2.94 -7.77 -27.74
CA VAL A 706 -1.77 -8.31 -28.47
C VAL A 706 -0.91 -9.15 -27.51
N ARG A 707 -0.60 -8.62 -26.31
CA ARG A 707 0.20 -9.34 -25.33
C ARG A 707 -0.48 -10.62 -24.83
N THR A 708 -1.79 -10.58 -24.63
CA THR A 708 -2.53 -11.78 -24.23
C THR A 708 -2.46 -12.86 -25.31
N ILE A 709 -2.64 -12.49 -26.59
CA ILE A 709 -2.54 -13.46 -27.69
C ILE A 709 -1.11 -14.03 -27.81
N MET A 710 -0.07 -13.22 -27.59
CA MET A 710 1.32 -13.73 -27.56
C MET A 710 1.52 -14.73 -26.41
N ARG A 711 0.98 -14.47 -25.23
CA ARG A 711 1.05 -15.41 -24.09
C ARG A 711 0.23 -16.69 -24.31
N ILE A 712 -0.84 -16.64 -25.12
CA ILE A 712 -1.55 -17.87 -25.54
C ILE A 712 -0.62 -18.76 -26.37
N GLU A 713 0.21 -18.19 -27.23
CA GLU A 713 1.19 -18.98 -28.00
C GLU A 713 2.23 -19.67 -27.12
N GLU A 714 2.74 -18.95 -26.10
CA GLU A 714 3.64 -19.51 -25.08
C GLU A 714 2.97 -20.67 -24.34
N LEU A 715 1.72 -20.47 -23.87
CA LEU A 715 0.95 -21.51 -23.19
C LEU A 715 0.67 -22.73 -24.10
N CYS A 716 0.36 -22.50 -25.38
CA CYS A 716 0.21 -23.58 -26.33
C CYS A 716 1.52 -24.41 -26.50
N SER A 717 2.68 -23.74 -26.39
CA SER A 717 3.97 -24.43 -26.40
C SER A 717 4.15 -25.33 -25.17
N ASP A 718 3.77 -24.84 -23.99
CA ASP A 718 3.84 -25.63 -22.76
C ASP A 718 2.88 -26.83 -22.80
N ILE A 719 1.65 -26.62 -23.22
CA ILE A 719 0.65 -27.70 -23.36
C ILE A 719 1.09 -28.73 -24.42
N ARG A 720 1.73 -28.32 -25.52
CA ARG A 720 2.33 -29.24 -26.52
C ARG A 720 3.40 -30.15 -25.91
N ASN A 721 4.27 -29.57 -25.08
CA ASN A 721 5.30 -30.33 -24.37
C ASN A 721 4.68 -31.36 -23.42
N ALA A 722 3.63 -30.93 -22.72
CA ALA A 722 2.83 -31.83 -21.89
C ALA A 722 2.16 -32.93 -22.69
N GLY A 723 1.55 -32.61 -23.82
CA GLY A 723 0.92 -33.57 -24.74
C GLY A 723 1.90 -34.62 -25.29
N LYS A 724 3.14 -34.22 -25.63
CA LYS A 724 4.21 -35.15 -26.02
C LYS A 724 4.57 -36.11 -24.89
N THR A 725 4.60 -35.61 -23.63
CA THR A 725 4.92 -36.48 -22.48
C THR A 725 3.82 -37.48 -22.19
N VAL A 726 2.57 -37.12 -22.40
CA VAL A 726 1.40 -38.02 -22.28
C VAL A 726 1.30 -38.98 -23.48
N GLY A 727 1.92 -38.66 -24.62
CA GLY A 727 1.79 -39.42 -25.88
C GLY A 727 0.51 -39.08 -26.65
N ASN A 728 -0.13 -37.96 -26.40
CA ASN A 728 -1.33 -37.50 -27.11
C ASN A 728 -0.93 -36.69 -28.37
N SER A 729 -0.76 -37.36 -29.50
CA SER A 729 -0.39 -36.74 -30.78
C SER A 729 -1.50 -35.83 -31.33
N GLU A 730 -2.77 -36.17 -31.11
CA GLU A 730 -3.91 -35.38 -31.59
C GLU A 730 -3.94 -34.00 -30.90
N LEU A 731 -3.70 -33.94 -29.58
CA LEU A 731 -3.58 -32.72 -28.84
C LEU A 731 -2.43 -31.87 -29.39
N VAL A 732 -1.27 -32.46 -29.63
CA VAL A 732 -0.10 -31.76 -30.19
C VAL A 732 -0.42 -31.16 -31.57
N ASP A 733 -1.10 -31.87 -32.44
CA ASP A 733 -1.48 -31.39 -33.78
C ASP A 733 -2.52 -30.28 -33.70
N LYS A 734 -3.52 -30.40 -32.83
CA LYS A 734 -4.50 -29.32 -32.57
C LYS A 734 -3.82 -28.04 -32.12
N LEU A 735 -2.86 -28.13 -31.18
CA LEU A 735 -2.14 -26.94 -30.67
C LEU A 735 -1.18 -26.34 -31.71
N ASN A 736 -0.62 -27.14 -32.60
CA ASN A 736 0.12 -26.63 -33.76
C ASN A 736 -0.80 -25.78 -34.66
N HIS A 737 -2.03 -26.26 -34.91
CA HIS A 737 -3.01 -25.50 -35.66
C HIS A 737 -3.45 -24.23 -34.94
N VAL A 738 -3.67 -24.27 -33.60
CA VAL A 738 -3.93 -23.08 -32.80
C VAL A 738 -2.83 -22.04 -33.00
N THR A 739 -1.56 -22.44 -32.83
CA THR A 739 -0.41 -21.57 -33.01
C THR A 739 -0.38 -20.95 -34.41
N ALA A 740 -0.65 -21.73 -35.46
CA ALA A 740 -0.69 -21.24 -36.83
C ALA A 740 -1.81 -20.22 -37.08
N LEU A 741 -2.99 -20.38 -36.43
CA LEU A 741 -4.11 -19.47 -36.56
C LEU A 741 -3.87 -18.15 -35.87
N ILE A 742 -3.26 -18.14 -34.64
CA ILE A 742 -3.06 -16.94 -33.87
C ILE A 742 -1.81 -16.16 -34.27
N LYS A 743 -0.77 -16.83 -34.82
CA LYS A 743 0.54 -16.24 -35.10
C LYS A 743 0.55 -15.48 -36.43
N ARG A 744 -0.14 -14.37 -36.50
CA ARG A 744 -0.29 -13.56 -37.72
C ARG A 744 -0.41 -12.07 -37.46
N GLY A 745 -0.29 -11.28 -38.53
CA GLY A 745 -0.59 -9.82 -38.54
C GLY A 745 0.20 -9.02 -37.51
N ILE A 746 -0.44 -7.98 -37.00
CA ILE A 746 0.16 -7.01 -36.07
C ILE A 746 0.59 -7.64 -34.74
N VAL A 747 -0.02 -8.75 -34.33
CA VAL A 747 0.26 -9.40 -33.05
C VAL A 747 1.68 -9.97 -33.00
N PHE A 748 2.15 -10.55 -34.12
CA PHE A 748 3.48 -11.15 -34.24
C PHE A 748 4.36 -10.41 -35.26
N ALA A 749 4.15 -9.09 -35.38
CA ALA A 749 5.03 -8.24 -36.21
C ALA A 749 6.48 -8.34 -35.67
N PRO A 750 7.48 -8.51 -36.55
CA PRO A 750 8.87 -8.58 -36.13
C PRO A 750 9.33 -7.27 -35.50
N SER A 751 10.18 -7.35 -34.49
CA SER A 751 10.72 -6.18 -33.80
C SER A 751 11.52 -5.29 -34.72
N LEU A 752 11.40 -3.98 -34.55
CA LEU A 752 12.11 -2.96 -35.30
C LEU A 752 13.62 -2.93 -34.97
N TYR A 753 14.01 -3.39 -33.81
CA TYR A 753 15.41 -3.43 -33.36
C TYR A 753 16.29 -4.42 -34.17
N PHE A 754 15.69 -5.41 -34.79
CA PHE A 754 16.40 -6.40 -35.64
C PHE A 754 16.35 -6.06 -37.14
N SER A 755 15.91 -4.86 -37.52
CA SER A 755 15.83 -4.46 -38.92
C SER A 755 16.97 -3.57 -39.32
N GLU A 756 17.89 -4.06 -40.16
CA GLU A 756 19.05 -3.32 -40.69
C GLU A 756 18.64 -2.02 -41.42
N THR A 757 17.46 -1.99 -42.05
CA THR A 757 16.95 -0.85 -42.83
C THR A 757 16.48 0.36 -42.00
N ILE A 758 16.19 0.19 -40.72
CA ILE A 758 15.70 1.26 -39.83
C ILE A 758 16.84 1.85 -39.00
N THR A 759 17.87 1.05 -38.71
CA THR A 759 19.04 1.49 -37.95
C THR A 759 20.00 2.36 -38.77
N THR A 760 19.81 2.44 -40.09
CA THR A 760 20.63 3.26 -41.03
C THR A 760 19.99 4.61 -41.43
N LEU A 761 18.77 4.93 -40.96
CA LEU A 761 18.14 6.23 -41.04
C LEU A 761 18.54 7.11 -39.85
#